data_24e890c49c877552cf10ec6cf630fe08
#
_entry.id   24e890c49c877552cf10ec6cf630fe08
#
_cell.length_a   1.000
_cell.length_b   1.000
_cell.length_c   1.000
_cell.angle_alpha   90.00
_cell.angle_beta   90.00
_cell.angle_gamma   90.00
#
_symmetry.space_group_name_H-M   'P 1'
#
loop_
_entity.id
_entity.type
_entity.pdbx_description
1 polymer ?
#
loop_
_entity_poly.entity_id
_entity_poly.type
_entity_poly.pdbx_seq_one_letter_code
_entity_poly.pdbx_strand_id
1 'polypeptide(L)'
;MTFSKIKSNELENLEILQINRLAPRSNLIPSDKRDVYYKNKEESVRLQSLNGDYRFAYRQEDSINGFYATDFDDTAWDTIDVPSMWQYRGYGKSTYPNTEYPFPFDPPYIRVENPVGYYRKAFTTKPSERTVLHFGGVDNAFYVYLNGSFVGFSKGSRNPAEFDITPFIKNGENLLAVKVFTYSDASYLENQDMLLASGIFRDVYIIHTEKVSVWDFKVTSDERSFNICVELTEVAEDTLVEIELDGKRQVFRAEKQINARFDLDDPKFWSDEDPNLYPLYITLKKGGVPYEIHSKKIGIISSEIKNGKLLVNGKPIYVKGINRHEYDCDNGRAISVSLIEKELRLIKENNINAIRCSHYTNNPAFYEICSEIGIMVMDECDLETHGCEVTGDQGYLSKRPEWLRAYLDRAERSVKQNKNEPCIFMRSVQNECGKGENILACQKYLQEYCPNIAVIHDQQQTRAEITDKANSNHNRVLRGGYLPREVLERVIEAQPLFFQVEYALAMGNSPGFLKGYQDMVYENDNYIGGFAWEFKNHGFRKYDSKGNAYYLYGGDFGERAHWYNFCLDGYLMSDGTPKHSWYELGAAFAPIYTTFDGGIKIKNTYNFKSLDGYSCQYEILEDYSVKRAGAVPLPALAPHADAILSINTHIENPIAGADYYINLSFFDGEKFVCRSQLKLPTKAEKKTYDPSGKELKTELVDERILVSGADFSVEFKDGVISRYERSDITVFDKPFDFTVFRAHIDNDGILMEEPWFHKNAEEWRLARLDDMHFYSYGMRARGENGAVIIETDGKILPTGKHLGFEIKIKYTVYQGGVVLAEINAVPFGKLPERLPRFGVHFTIDKKYDSVEWYGRGERENYSDCKLASPIGLYKKRAEETYTIFDMPQNSGNHEDTAYLRLLSQGEVGLSVIGCDEFAFTYRDVVEEALEAALHKNEVEFSAQNHLYVDYKMRGLGSASCGPEPEEEFEFRPHPFCFAFAIGAGLSRDEALALRRLNLGVTAQKSYTEVVTFATTKSDERNLL
;
A
#
# COMPACT_ATOMS: atom_id res chain seq x y z
N MET A 1 -7.25 56.70 -4.47
CA MET A 1 -5.92 56.08 -4.25
C MET A 1 -5.97 54.69 -4.87
N THR A 2 -5.38 54.52 -6.03
CA THR A 2 -5.25 53.25 -6.70
C THR A 2 -4.01 52.55 -6.16
N PHE A 3 -4.17 51.57 -5.33
CA PHE A 3 -3.07 50.70 -4.93
C PHE A 3 -2.82 49.70 -6.05
N SER A 4 -1.99 50.05 -7.03
CA SER A 4 -1.34 49.07 -7.87
C SER A 4 -0.11 48.55 -7.15
N LYS A 5 -0.22 47.46 -6.39
CA LYS A 5 0.91 46.58 -6.16
C LYS A 5 1.22 45.90 -7.50
N ILE A 6 1.93 46.55 -8.38
CA ILE A 6 2.63 45.89 -9.48
C ILE A 6 3.80 45.19 -8.82
N LYS A 7 3.60 43.96 -8.42
CA LYS A 7 4.70 43.05 -8.21
C LYS A 7 5.16 42.61 -9.61
N SER A 8 6.39 42.89 -9.98
CA SER A 8 7.10 42.09 -10.99
C SER A 8 7.25 40.70 -10.40
N ASN A 9 6.35 39.84 -10.73
CA ASN A 9 6.18 38.66 -9.87
C ASN A 9 6.46 37.44 -10.72
N GLU A 10 7.70 37.03 -10.72
CA GLU A 10 8.13 35.75 -11.33
C GLU A 10 7.30 34.57 -10.80
N LEU A 11 6.80 34.68 -9.55
CA LEU A 11 5.99 33.62 -8.89
C LEU A 11 4.62 33.44 -9.51
N GLU A 12 4.06 34.46 -10.14
CA GLU A 12 2.68 34.47 -10.69
C GLU A 12 2.67 34.79 -12.19
N ASN A 13 3.81 34.54 -12.89
CA ASN A 13 3.99 34.84 -14.29
C ASN A 13 4.31 33.58 -15.09
N LEU A 14 3.34 33.10 -15.86
CA LEU A 14 3.46 31.88 -16.67
C LEU A 14 4.55 31.94 -17.77
N GLU A 15 4.97 33.15 -18.16
CA GLU A 15 6.07 33.32 -19.13
C GLU A 15 7.45 33.10 -18.48
N ILE A 16 7.55 33.18 -17.14
CA ILE A 16 8.81 33.05 -16.41
C ILE A 16 8.81 31.76 -15.59
N LEU A 17 9.29 30.68 -16.17
CA LEU A 17 9.45 29.41 -15.50
C LEU A 17 10.81 29.29 -14.80
N GLN A 18 11.79 30.06 -15.30
CA GLN A 18 13.17 30.11 -14.80
C GLN A 18 13.90 31.35 -15.26
N ILE A 19 14.97 31.70 -14.53
CA ILE A 19 15.99 32.72 -14.94
C ILE A 19 17.37 32.08 -14.76
N ASN A 20 18.17 32.03 -15.81
CA ASN A 20 19.53 31.47 -15.82
C ASN A 20 19.65 29.99 -15.41
N ARG A 21 18.57 29.24 -15.29
CA ARG A 21 18.62 27.79 -15.11
C ARG A 21 19.18 27.17 -16.40
N LEU A 22 20.13 26.26 -16.26
CA LEU A 22 20.69 25.52 -17.38
C LEU A 22 19.62 24.58 -17.98
N ALA A 23 19.81 24.20 -19.25
CA ALA A 23 18.93 23.22 -19.90
C ALA A 23 18.97 21.88 -19.16
N PRO A 24 17.84 21.17 -19.05
CA PRO A 24 17.80 19.87 -18.39
C PRO A 24 18.62 18.83 -19.15
N ARG A 25 19.27 17.94 -18.39
CA ARG A 25 20.16 16.89 -18.91
C ARG A 25 20.07 15.63 -18.05
N SER A 26 20.71 14.55 -18.46
CA SER A 26 20.79 13.32 -17.66
C SER A 26 21.53 13.57 -16.34
N ASN A 27 21.23 12.72 -15.34
CA ASN A 27 21.98 12.74 -14.08
C ASN A 27 23.42 12.30 -14.32
N LEU A 28 24.33 13.25 -14.30
CA LEU A 28 25.75 13.06 -14.58
C LEU A 28 26.57 13.28 -13.32
N ILE A 29 27.42 12.31 -13.00
CA ILE A 29 28.41 12.40 -11.92
C ILE A 29 29.80 12.36 -12.55
N PRO A 30 30.43 13.53 -12.81
CA PRO A 30 31.82 13.56 -13.24
C PRO A 30 32.72 13.09 -12.10
N SER A 31 33.72 12.24 -12.40
CA SER A 31 34.65 11.69 -11.43
C SER A 31 36.08 11.63 -12.01
N ASP A 32 37.03 11.36 -11.17
CA ASP A 32 38.43 11.01 -11.51
C ASP A 32 38.68 9.49 -11.57
N LYS A 33 37.67 8.71 -11.12
CA LYS A 33 37.70 7.23 -11.11
C LYS A 33 36.43 6.63 -11.69
N ARG A 34 36.51 5.34 -12.03
CA ARG A 34 35.35 4.52 -12.47
C ARG A 34 34.44 4.13 -11.31
N ASP A 35 33.26 3.66 -11.66
CA ASP A 35 32.23 3.09 -10.77
C ASP A 35 31.67 4.09 -9.73
N VAL A 36 31.70 5.36 -10.06
CA VAL A 36 30.99 6.40 -9.33
C VAL A 36 29.67 6.69 -10.04
N TYR A 37 28.59 6.38 -9.35
CA TYR A 37 27.18 6.53 -9.79
C TYR A 37 26.47 7.57 -8.92
N TYR A 38 25.22 7.86 -9.19
CA TYR A 38 24.49 8.84 -8.37
C TYR A 38 24.34 8.38 -6.92
N LYS A 39 24.07 7.10 -6.68
CA LYS A 39 23.88 6.54 -5.33
C LYS A 39 25.13 6.57 -4.44
N ASN A 40 26.32 6.69 -5.03
CA ASN A 40 27.59 6.83 -4.31
C ASN A 40 28.39 8.05 -4.80
N LYS A 41 27.72 9.11 -5.22
CA LYS A 41 28.30 10.32 -5.82
C LYS A 41 29.30 11.04 -4.91
N GLU A 42 29.22 10.85 -3.60
CA GLU A 42 30.13 11.41 -2.60
C GLU A 42 31.56 10.90 -2.78
N GLU A 43 31.77 9.81 -3.51
CA GLU A 43 33.10 9.31 -3.86
C GLU A 43 33.82 10.13 -4.93
N SER A 44 33.10 11.02 -5.62
CA SER A 44 33.70 11.90 -6.64
C SER A 44 34.37 13.11 -6.02
N VAL A 45 35.65 13.32 -6.34
CA VAL A 45 36.38 14.54 -5.95
C VAL A 45 35.92 15.78 -6.74
N ARG A 46 35.12 15.59 -7.78
CA ARG A 46 34.57 16.66 -8.62
C ARG A 46 33.23 17.19 -8.10
N LEU A 47 32.64 16.53 -7.09
CA LEU A 47 31.47 17.00 -6.41
C LEU A 47 31.84 17.54 -5.03
N GLN A 48 31.35 18.72 -4.74
CA GLN A 48 31.41 19.28 -3.40
C GLN A 48 30.00 19.39 -2.82
N SER A 49 29.69 18.58 -1.84
CA SER A 49 28.39 18.65 -1.13
C SER A 49 28.25 19.99 -0.41
N LEU A 50 27.08 20.59 -0.55
CA LEU A 50 26.63 21.72 0.26
C LEU A 50 25.51 21.33 1.22
N ASN A 51 25.22 20.03 1.39
CA ASN A 51 24.31 19.53 2.42
C ASN A 51 24.79 19.89 3.83
N GLY A 52 23.91 19.71 4.81
CA GLY A 52 24.16 19.99 6.22
C GLY A 52 23.63 21.35 6.66
N ASP A 53 24.21 21.95 7.68
CA ASP A 53 23.65 23.12 8.37
C ASP A 53 23.70 24.41 7.54
N TYR A 54 22.58 25.11 7.51
CA TYR A 54 22.39 26.44 6.96
C TYR A 54 21.88 27.40 8.04
N ARG A 55 22.31 28.66 8.06
CA ARG A 55 21.60 29.72 8.75
C ARG A 55 20.23 29.88 8.11
N PHE A 56 19.16 29.93 8.90
CA PHE A 56 17.79 29.88 8.44
C PHE A 56 16.89 30.89 9.12
N ALA A 57 16.03 31.54 8.34
CA ALA A 57 15.00 32.42 8.86
C ALA A 57 13.67 32.15 8.14
N TYR A 58 12.62 31.79 8.89
CA TYR A 58 11.27 31.65 8.39
C TYR A 58 10.47 32.93 8.61
N ARG A 59 9.71 33.35 7.59
CA ARG A 59 8.81 34.52 7.66
C ARG A 59 7.49 34.17 6.95
N GLN A 60 6.38 34.78 7.44
CA GLN A 60 5.06 34.63 6.81
C GLN A 60 4.95 35.34 5.46
N GLU A 61 5.79 36.35 5.23
CA GLU A 61 5.87 37.10 3.97
C GLU A 61 7.34 37.44 3.63
N ASP A 62 7.60 37.72 2.35
CA ASP A 62 8.93 38.22 1.89
C ASP A 62 9.27 39.58 2.50
N SER A 63 10.01 39.61 3.59
CA SER A 63 10.25 40.77 4.41
C SER A 63 11.73 41.05 4.70
N ILE A 64 12.66 40.14 4.44
CA ILE A 64 14.07 40.31 4.72
C ILE A 64 14.80 40.80 3.48
N ASN A 65 14.94 42.13 3.37
CA ASN A 65 15.68 42.75 2.29
C ASN A 65 17.21 42.63 2.50
N GLY A 66 17.95 42.42 1.40
CA GLY A 66 19.42 42.36 1.43
C GLY A 66 20.00 41.11 2.13
N PHE A 67 19.19 40.10 2.45
CA PHE A 67 19.63 38.86 3.13
C PHE A 67 20.77 38.14 2.41
N TYR A 68 20.95 38.40 1.12
CA TYR A 68 21.98 37.81 0.27
C TYR A 68 23.33 38.55 0.33
N ALA A 69 23.39 39.75 0.96
CA ALA A 69 24.62 40.50 1.07
C ALA A 69 25.65 39.80 1.95
N THR A 70 26.91 39.89 1.60
CA THR A 70 27.99 39.21 2.33
C THR A 70 28.23 39.77 3.73
N ASP A 71 27.85 41.02 3.97
CA ASP A 71 27.94 41.75 5.25
C ASP A 71 26.62 41.76 6.04
N PHE A 72 25.59 40.99 5.58
CA PHE A 72 24.32 40.88 6.32
C PHE A 72 24.52 40.13 7.62
N ASP A 73 24.03 40.67 8.73
CA ASP A 73 24.10 40.03 10.05
C ASP A 73 23.00 38.94 10.19
N ASP A 74 23.38 37.67 10.13
CA ASP A 74 22.55 36.51 10.30
C ASP A 74 22.78 35.79 11.66
N THR A 75 23.49 36.42 12.59
CA THR A 75 23.85 35.78 13.88
C THR A 75 22.64 35.41 14.72
N ALA A 76 21.52 36.12 14.57
CA ALA A 76 20.24 35.85 15.24
C ALA A 76 19.38 34.84 14.49
N TRP A 77 19.81 34.29 13.37
CA TRP A 77 19.03 33.26 12.64
C TRP A 77 19.22 31.89 13.27
N ASP A 78 18.19 31.06 13.10
CA ASP A 78 18.25 29.65 13.47
C ASP A 78 19.20 28.85 12.54
N THR A 79 19.32 27.58 12.80
CA THR A 79 20.02 26.64 11.93
C THR A 79 19.04 25.57 11.47
N ILE A 80 19.09 25.21 10.18
CA ILE A 80 18.31 24.13 9.59
C ILE A 80 19.24 23.21 8.77
N ASP A 81 19.00 21.91 8.84
CA ASP A 81 19.68 20.94 7.99
C ASP A 81 19.10 20.94 6.56
N VAL A 82 19.96 20.73 5.57
CA VAL A 82 19.60 20.53 4.16
C VAL A 82 20.25 19.21 3.71
N PRO A 83 19.51 18.30 3.08
CA PRO A 83 18.08 18.38 2.70
C PRO A 83 17.11 18.27 3.88
N SER A 84 16.06 19.08 3.87
CA SER A 84 14.94 18.93 4.81
C SER A 84 13.72 19.72 4.34
N MET A 85 12.56 19.38 4.90
CA MET A 85 11.35 20.19 4.78
C MET A 85 11.13 20.96 6.09
N TRP A 86 10.90 22.25 6.02
CA TRP A 86 10.90 23.09 7.22
C TRP A 86 9.78 22.79 8.21
N GLN A 87 8.61 22.28 7.76
CA GLN A 87 7.52 21.88 8.64
C GLN A 87 7.92 20.71 9.56
N TYR A 88 8.77 19.80 9.06
CA TYR A 88 9.36 18.70 9.84
C TYR A 88 10.49 19.17 10.77
N ARG A 89 10.88 20.45 10.70
CA ARG A 89 11.85 21.11 11.59
C ARG A 89 11.20 22.16 12.49
N GLY A 90 9.85 22.21 12.51
CA GLY A 90 9.07 23.07 13.39
C GLY A 90 8.76 24.47 12.84
N TYR A 91 8.98 24.72 11.56
CA TYR A 91 8.67 26.00 10.93
C TYR A 91 7.44 25.89 10.04
N GLY A 92 6.42 26.69 10.33
CA GLY A 92 5.15 26.64 9.61
C GLY A 92 4.33 25.39 9.98
N LYS A 93 3.38 25.05 9.13
CA LYS A 93 2.48 23.92 9.29
C LYS A 93 2.36 23.17 7.96
N SER A 94 2.27 21.84 8.03
CA SER A 94 1.81 21.01 6.91
C SER A 94 0.32 21.24 6.64
N THR A 95 -0.14 20.84 5.48
CA THR A 95 -1.56 20.75 5.12
C THR A 95 -1.80 19.50 4.30
N TYR A 96 -3.01 18.96 4.36
CA TYR A 96 -3.43 17.82 3.55
C TYR A 96 -4.73 18.12 2.82
N PRO A 97 -4.70 18.91 1.72
CA PRO A 97 -5.91 19.34 1.02
C PRO A 97 -6.43 18.32 0.00
N ASN A 98 -5.67 17.29 -0.37
CA ASN A 98 -5.97 16.30 -1.40
C ASN A 98 -6.53 16.95 -2.69
N THR A 99 -7.83 16.78 -2.98
CA THR A 99 -8.50 17.31 -4.18
C THR A 99 -8.77 18.81 -4.15
N GLU A 100 -8.23 19.54 -3.21
CA GLU A 100 -8.38 21.00 -3.10
C GLU A 100 -7.02 21.70 -3.19
N TYR A 101 -7.05 23.01 -3.40
CA TYR A 101 -5.86 23.84 -3.21
C TYR A 101 -5.87 24.46 -1.80
N PRO A 102 -4.72 24.62 -1.13
CA PRO A 102 -4.66 25.26 0.19
C PRO A 102 -4.85 26.78 0.12
N PHE A 103 -5.28 27.30 -1.01
CA PHE A 103 -5.53 28.72 -1.29
C PHE A 103 -6.70 28.89 -2.26
N PRO A 104 -7.34 30.08 -2.31
CA PRO A 104 -8.45 30.36 -3.23
C PRO A 104 -8.06 30.13 -4.70
N PHE A 105 -8.90 29.47 -5.46
CA PHE A 105 -8.65 29.14 -6.86
C PHE A 105 -8.80 30.37 -7.76
N ASP A 106 -7.69 31.00 -8.13
CA ASP A 106 -7.61 32.15 -9.04
C ASP A 106 -6.31 32.14 -9.88
N PRO A 107 -6.06 31.03 -10.65
CA PRO A 107 -4.77 30.85 -11.34
C PRO A 107 -4.51 31.96 -12.38
N PRO A 108 -3.28 32.50 -12.50
CA PRO A 108 -2.06 31.99 -11.85
C PRO A 108 -1.73 32.64 -10.49
N TYR A 109 -2.64 33.35 -9.86
CA TYR A 109 -2.39 34.16 -8.68
C TYR A 109 -2.53 33.38 -7.38
N ILE A 110 -1.63 33.64 -6.44
CA ILE A 110 -1.69 33.12 -5.08
C ILE A 110 -2.38 34.14 -4.17
N ARG A 111 -3.59 33.80 -3.70
CA ARG A 111 -4.45 34.69 -2.90
C ARG A 111 -4.41 34.43 -1.39
N VAL A 112 -3.24 34.03 -0.89
CA VAL A 112 -3.00 33.71 0.52
C VAL A 112 -1.65 34.29 0.93
N GLU A 113 -1.36 34.35 2.23
CA GLU A 113 -0.01 34.58 2.73
C GLU A 113 0.93 33.55 2.13
N ASN A 114 2.10 33.98 1.71
CA ASN A 114 3.07 33.12 1.05
C ASN A 114 4.36 33.05 1.89
N PRO A 115 4.46 32.09 2.82
CA PRO A 115 5.62 31.97 3.69
C PRO A 115 6.91 31.76 2.92
N VAL A 116 8.01 32.25 3.50
CA VAL A 116 9.33 32.28 2.89
C VAL A 116 10.39 31.73 3.84
N GLY A 117 11.19 30.80 3.35
CA GLY A 117 12.42 30.34 3.98
C GLY A 117 13.66 31.03 3.36
N TYR A 118 14.45 31.66 4.20
CA TYR A 118 15.74 32.28 3.82
C TYR A 118 16.87 31.41 4.35
N TYR A 119 17.74 30.98 3.45
CA TYR A 119 18.87 30.11 3.76
C TYR A 119 20.18 30.84 3.44
N ARG A 120 21.19 30.70 4.32
CA ARG A 120 22.54 31.20 4.08
C ARG A 120 23.55 30.13 4.50
N LYS A 121 24.56 29.89 3.63
CA LYS A 121 25.63 28.93 3.88
C LYS A 121 26.97 29.47 3.44
N ALA A 122 27.87 29.67 4.38
CA ALA A 122 29.27 29.90 4.07
C ALA A 122 29.96 28.57 3.73
N PHE A 123 30.77 28.55 2.70
CA PHE A 123 31.55 27.40 2.29
C PHE A 123 32.86 27.83 1.65
N THR A 124 33.87 26.94 1.70
CA THR A 124 35.18 27.20 1.08
C THR A 124 35.34 26.31 -0.14
N THR A 125 35.79 26.85 -1.24
CA THR A 125 36.05 26.08 -2.46
C THR A 125 37.25 26.62 -3.24
N LYS A 126 37.76 25.78 -4.14
CA LYS A 126 38.71 26.19 -5.19
C LYS A 126 37.96 26.05 -6.53
N PRO A 127 37.66 27.18 -7.21
CA PRO A 127 36.94 27.10 -8.48
C PRO A 127 37.69 26.30 -9.53
N SER A 128 36.93 25.58 -10.36
CA SER A 128 37.39 24.96 -11.60
C SER A 128 37.15 25.89 -12.79
N GLU A 129 37.55 25.50 -13.99
CA GLU A 129 37.29 26.26 -15.22
C GLU A 129 35.80 26.47 -15.47
N ARG A 130 34.97 25.49 -15.04
CA ARG A 130 33.52 25.59 -15.04
C ARG A 130 32.98 25.01 -13.73
N THR A 131 32.07 25.76 -13.12
CA THR A 131 31.48 25.37 -11.83
C THR A 131 29.97 25.52 -11.89
N VAL A 132 29.27 24.41 -11.63
CA VAL A 132 27.79 24.32 -11.69
C VAL A 132 27.24 24.05 -10.29
N LEU A 133 26.26 24.83 -9.86
CA LEU A 133 25.49 24.58 -8.64
C LEU A 133 24.24 23.79 -8.99
N HIS A 134 24.06 22.66 -8.31
CA HIS A 134 22.95 21.73 -8.49
C HIS A 134 22.04 21.73 -7.27
N PHE A 135 20.73 21.86 -7.50
CA PHE A 135 19.66 21.60 -6.55
C PHE A 135 18.85 20.40 -7.05
N GLY A 136 18.77 19.31 -6.30
CA GLY A 136 18.06 18.10 -6.69
C GLY A 136 16.53 18.22 -6.59
N GLY A 137 16.04 19.09 -5.69
CA GLY A 137 14.61 19.40 -5.49
C GLY A 137 14.41 20.50 -4.46
N VAL A 138 13.57 21.48 -4.81
CA VAL A 138 13.22 22.62 -3.93
C VAL A 138 11.72 22.90 -4.09
N ASP A 139 10.97 22.85 -3.02
CA ASP A 139 9.55 23.10 -3.02
C ASP A 139 9.24 24.48 -2.40
N ASN A 140 8.61 25.44 -3.13
CA ASN A 140 8.06 25.35 -4.47
C ASN A 140 8.91 26.12 -5.49
N ALA A 141 9.10 27.44 -5.30
CA ALA A 141 9.87 28.34 -6.17
C ALA A 141 11.00 29.00 -5.39
N PHE A 142 12.14 29.23 -6.02
CA PHE A 142 13.30 29.76 -5.30
C PHE A 142 14.22 30.66 -6.12
N TYR A 143 14.86 31.58 -5.40
CA TYR A 143 15.91 32.50 -5.89
C TYR A 143 17.25 32.10 -5.31
N VAL A 144 18.28 32.15 -6.14
CA VAL A 144 19.66 31.80 -5.78
C VAL A 144 20.57 33.06 -5.91
N TYR A 145 21.37 33.25 -4.89
CA TYR A 145 22.40 34.32 -4.86
C TYR A 145 23.72 33.70 -4.41
N LEU A 146 24.83 34.18 -5.00
CA LEU A 146 26.17 33.80 -4.59
C LEU A 146 27.04 35.06 -4.43
N ASN A 147 27.67 35.20 -3.26
CA ASN A 147 28.52 36.32 -2.91
C ASN A 147 27.84 37.69 -3.11
N GLY A 148 26.56 37.78 -2.81
CA GLY A 148 25.76 39.02 -2.93
C GLY A 148 25.17 39.25 -4.33
N SER A 149 25.52 38.44 -5.33
CA SER A 149 25.04 38.57 -6.71
C SER A 149 23.89 37.59 -6.99
N PHE A 150 22.89 38.08 -7.73
CA PHE A 150 21.79 37.22 -8.20
C PHE A 150 22.32 36.22 -9.24
N VAL A 151 22.07 34.92 -9.00
CA VAL A 151 22.48 33.85 -9.90
C VAL A 151 21.31 33.41 -10.79
N GLY A 152 20.15 33.13 -10.19
CA GLY A 152 19.01 32.64 -10.94
C GLY A 152 17.76 32.35 -10.12
N PHE A 153 16.74 31.87 -10.83
CA PHE A 153 15.41 31.52 -10.30
C PHE A 153 14.89 30.26 -10.98
N SER A 154 14.14 29.42 -10.25
CA SER A 154 13.45 28.23 -10.81
C SER A 154 12.15 27.95 -10.10
N LYS A 155 11.20 27.34 -10.84
CA LYS A 155 9.96 26.72 -10.39
C LYS A 155 9.97 25.23 -10.75
N GLY A 156 9.04 24.46 -10.15
CA GLY A 156 8.89 23.02 -10.37
C GLY A 156 9.69 22.20 -9.37
N SER A 157 9.00 21.67 -8.37
CA SER A 157 9.58 21.21 -7.10
C SER A 157 10.45 19.96 -7.21
N ARG A 158 9.99 18.95 -7.97
CA ARG A 158 10.58 17.60 -7.95
C ARG A 158 11.58 17.35 -9.08
N ASN A 159 11.90 18.37 -9.84
CA ASN A 159 12.89 18.31 -10.92
C ASN A 159 14.13 19.11 -10.56
N PRO A 160 15.36 18.66 -10.90
CA PRO A 160 16.58 19.37 -10.55
C PRO A 160 16.69 20.71 -11.27
N ALA A 161 17.37 21.66 -10.63
CA ALA A 161 17.73 22.94 -11.19
C ALA A 161 19.24 23.17 -11.08
N GLU A 162 19.88 23.46 -12.20
CA GLU A 162 21.33 23.74 -12.28
C GLU A 162 21.58 25.14 -12.73
N PHE A 163 22.64 25.76 -12.15
CA PHE A 163 23.06 27.14 -12.46
C PHE A 163 24.57 27.18 -12.68
N ASP A 164 25.02 27.84 -13.74
CA ASP A 164 26.44 28.12 -13.95
C ASP A 164 26.86 29.25 -13.01
N ILE A 165 27.64 28.90 -12.00
CA ILE A 165 28.14 29.85 -11.00
C ILE A 165 29.58 30.26 -11.22
N THR A 166 30.21 29.86 -12.33
CA THR A 166 31.57 30.22 -12.68
C THR A 166 31.86 31.73 -12.58
N PRO A 167 30.93 32.63 -13.02
CA PRO A 167 31.17 34.08 -12.94
C PRO A 167 31.09 34.64 -11.52
N PHE A 168 30.51 33.89 -10.57
CA PHE A 168 30.17 34.40 -9.23
C PHE A 168 31.04 33.81 -8.13
N ILE A 169 31.68 32.66 -8.38
CA ILE A 169 32.43 31.90 -7.37
C ILE A 169 33.84 32.45 -7.18
N LYS A 170 34.35 32.41 -5.96
CA LYS A 170 35.69 32.89 -5.59
C LYS A 170 36.55 31.76 -5.06
N ASN A 171 37.87 31.90 -5.17
CA ASN A 171 38.79 31.01 -4.46
C ASN A 171 38.78 31.36 -2.96
N GLY A 172 38.59 30.37 -2.11
CA GLY A 172 38.41 30.55 -0.67
C GLY A 172 36.95 30.63 -0.25
N GLU A 173 36.64 31.54 0.65
CA GLU A 173 35.30 31.65 1.21
C GLU A 173 34.27 32.22 0.23
N ASN A 174 33.09 31.57 0.21
CA ASN A 174 31.92 31.96 -0.57
C ASN A 174 30.68 31.90 0.32
N LEU A 175 29.66 32.66 -0.03
CA LEU A 175 28.37 32.69 0.63
C LEU A 175 27.26 32.38 -0.36
N LEU A 176 26.62 31.21 -0.20
CA LEU A 176 25.37 30.86 -0.88
C LEU A 176 24.20 31.41 -0.07
N ALA A 177 23.30 32.14 -0.73
CA ALA A 177 22.03 32.55 -0.14
C ALA A 177 20.87 32.10 -1.05
N VAL A 178 19.84 31.50 -0.46
CA VAL A 178 18.67 30.99 -1.17
C VAL A 178 17.40 31.49 -0.49
N LYS A 179 16.41 31.88 -1.29
CA LYS A 179 15.09 32.30 -0.82
C LYS A 179 14.06 31.36 -1.46
N VAL A 180 13.32 30.63 -0.64
CA VAL A 180 12.32 29.63 -1.07
C VAL A 180 10.94 30.11 -0.67
N PHE A 181 9.98 30.08 -1.60
CA PHE A 181 8.59 30.42 -1.38
C PHE A 181 7.74 29.14 -1.29
N THR A 182 6.74 29.14 -0.42
CA THR A 182 5.78 28.04 -0.27
C THR A 182 4.95 27.85 -1.53
N TYR A 183 4.49 28.92 -2.16
CA TYR A 183 3.58 28.88 -3.29
C TYR A 183 4.04 29.72 -4.47
N SER A 184 3.68 29.27 -5.66
CA SER A 184 3.77 30.02 -6.91
C SER A 184 2.69 29.53 -7.88
N ASP A 185 2.63 30.05 -9.10
CA ASP A 185 1.76 29.49 -10.14
C ASP A 185 2.03 27.99 -10.42
N ALA A 186 3.26 27.53 -10.14
CA ALA A 186 3.62 26.12 -10.23
C ALA A 186 2.80 25.23 -9.26
N SER A 187 2.36 25.77 -8.12
CA SER A 187 1.54 25.05 -7.14
C SER A 187 0.19 24.59 -7.72
N TYR A 188 -0.32 25.22 -8.75
CA TYR A 188 -1.53 24.78 -9.46
C TYR A 188 -1.30 23.53 -10.30
N LEU A 189 -0.06 23.16 -10.61
CA LEU A 189 0.33 21.96 -11.34
C LEU A 189 0.92 20.86 -10.44
N GLU A 190 0.98 21.09 -9.13
CA GLU A 190 1.62 20.22 -8.14
C GLU A 190 0.66 19.90 -6.99
N ASN A 191 -0.57 19.51 -7.35
CA ASN A 191 -1.65 19.20 -6.40
C ASN A 191 -1.74 17.69 -6.10
N GLN A 192 -0.58 17.05 -5.87
CA GLN A 192 -0.53 15.63 -5.56
C GLN A 192 -1.18 15.33 -4.20
N ASP A 193 -1.81 14.14 -4.11
CA ASP A 193 -2.44 13.62 -2.90
C ASP A 193 -1.38 13.22 -1.87
N MET A 194 -0.91 14.17 -1.08
CA MET A 194 0.07 13.99 -0.01
C MET A 194 0.11 15.18 0.94
N LEU A 195 0.72 15.00 2.12
CA LEU A 195 1.04 16.10 3.02
C LEU A 195 1.94 17.14 2.32
N LEU A 196 1.46 18.37 2.21
CA LEU A 196 2.21 19.48 1.62
C LEU A 196 3.21 20.03 2.63
N ALA A 197 4.43 20.21 2.19
CA ALA A 197 5.51 20.80 2.95
C ALA A 197 6.53 21.43 1.99
N SER A 198 7.33 22.37 2.45
CA SER A 198 8.26 23.15 1.62
C SER A 198 9.69 23.11 2.16
N GLY A 199 10.65 23.45 1.31
CA GLY A 199 12.06 23.50 1.65
C GLY A 199 12.98 22.98 0.56
N ILE A 200 14.27 22.89 0.86
CA ILE A 200 15.27 22.25 0.02
C ILE A 200 15.33 20.79 0.45
N PHE A 201 14.60 19.89 -0.25
CA PHE A 201 14.35 18.53 0.22
C PHE A 201 15.19 17.45 -0.48
N ARG A 202 15.99 17.82 -1.51
CA ARG A 202 17.01 16.95 -2.11
C ARG A 202 18.36 17.63 -2.07
N ASP A 203 19.40 16.87 -2.39
CA ASP A 203 20.80 17.28 -2.29
C ASP A 203 21.12 18.62 -3.00
N VAL A 204 22.01 19.37 -2.38
CA VAL A 204 22.65 20.55 -2.96
C VAL A 204 24.15 20.30 -3.08
N TYR A 205 24.71 20.44 -4.25
CA TYR A 205 26.15 20.24 -4.45
C TYR A 205 26.68 21.09 -5.61
N ILE A 206 27.98 21.27 -5.59
CA ILE A 206 28.74 21.94 -6.67
C ILE A 206 29.41 20.87 -7.51
N ILE A 207 29.34 21.05 -8.84
CA ILE A 207 30.03 20.22 -9.83
C ILE A 207 31.19 21.02 -10.37
N HIS A 208 32.41 20.47 -10.24
CA HIS A 208 33.64 21.05 -10.73
C HIS A 208 34.10 20.35 -12.01
N THR A 209 34.17 21.05 -13.14
CA THR A 209 34.63 20.49 -14.41
C THR A 209 35.67 21.41 -15.08
N GLU A 210 36.40 20.83 -16.03
CA GLU A 210 37.18 21.58 -17.00
C GLU A 210 36.22 22.28 -17.99
N LYS A 211 36.78 23.18 -18.80
CA LYS A 211 36.03 23.90 -19.82
C LYS A 211 35.41 22.95 -20.85
N VAL A 212 36.16 21.93 -21.24
CA VAL A 212 35.70 20.82 -22.06
C VAL A 212 35.30 19.66 -21.13
N SER A 213 34.01 19.40 -21.03
CA SER A 213 33.42 18.42 -20.14
C SER A 213 32.23 17.78 -20.84
N VAL A 214 31.78 16.62 -20.39
CA VAL A 214 30.51 16.04 -20.88
C VAL A 214 29.37 16.93 -20.42
N TRP A 215 28.62 17.46 -21.36
CA TRP A 215 27.39 18.19 -21.05
C TRP A 215 26.22 17.25 -20.80
N ASP A 216 26.02 16.30 -21.72
CA ASP A 216 24.93 15.34 -21.66
C ASP A 216 25.30 14.08 -22.43
N PHE A 217 24.60 12.98 -22.23
CA PHE A 217 24.63 11.85 -23.11
C PHE A 217 23.27 11.16 -23.19
N LYS A 218 23.00 10.53 -24.33
CA LYS A 218 21.81 9.72 -24.57
C LYS A 218 22.21 8.35 -25.08
N VAL A 219 21.64 7.32 -24.44
CA VAL A 219 21.76 5.92 -24.88
C VAL A 219 20.46 5.51 -25.51
N THR A 220 20.56 4.89 -26.70
CA THR A 220 19.44 4.17 -27.31
C THR A 220 19.92 2.78 -27.68
N SER A 221 19.06 1.80 -27.62
CA SER A 221 19.38 0.42 -27.97
C SER A 221 18.42 -0.11 -29.02
N ASP A 222 18.93 -1.00 -29.85
CA ASP A 222 18.16 -2.00 -30.58
C ASP A 222 18.43 -3.40 -29.98
N GLU A 223 17.91 -4.45 -30.57
CA GLU A 223 18.07 -5.81 -30.06
C GLU A 223 19.52 -6.28 -29.96
N ARG A 224 20.45 -5.66 -30.70
CA ARG A 224 21.82 -6.12 -30.88
C ARG A 224 22.88 -5.05 -30.71
N SER A 225 22.50 -3.80 -30.42
CA SER A 225 23.47 -2.73 -30.32
C SER A 225 23.02 -1.62 -29.37
N PHE A 226 24.01 -0.84 -28.93
CA PHE A 226 23.81 0.44 -28.30
C PHE A 226 24.33 1.57 -29.19
N ASN A 227 23.53 2.63 -29.30
CA ASN A 227 23.98 3.92 -29.85
C ASN A 227 24.10 4.90 -28.72
N ILE A 228 25.29 5.50 -28.57
CA ILE A 228 25.63 6.42 -27.50
C ILE A 228 25.96 7.76 -28.13
N CYS A 229 25.14 8.77 -27.84
CA CYS A 229 25.36 10.15 -28.25
C CYS A 229 25.88 10.95 -27.05
N VAL A 230 27.09 11.50 -27.14
CA VAL A 230 27.71 12.31 -26.09
C VAL A 230 27.81 13.76 -26.58
N GLU A 231 27.33 14.70 -25.80
CA GLU A 231 27.42 16.12 -26.05
C GLU A 231 28.46 16.74 -25.10
N LEU A 232 29.36 17.57 -25.65
CA LEU A 232 30.37 18.29 -24.88
C LEU A 232 29.99 19.75 -24.66
N THR A 233 30.48 20.32 -23.56
CA THR A 233 30.33 21.75 -23.26
C THR A 233 30.99 22.62 -24.31
N GLU A 234 32.24 22.31 -24.68
CA GLU A 234 33.03 22.96 -25.68
C GLU A 234 33.85 21.92 -26.50
N VAL A 235 34.58 22.40 -27.50
CA VAL A 235 35.46 21.60 -28.37
C VAL A 235 36.91 22.03 -28.16
N ALA A 236 37.86 21.08 -28.06
CA ALA A 236 39.29 21.34 -28.02
C ALA A 236 40.04 20.27 -28.79
N GLU A 237 41.05 20.70 -29.59
CA GLU A 237 41.83 19.78 -30.46
C GLU A 237 42.73 18.82 -29.67
N ASP A 238 43.13 19.17 -28.46
CA ASP A 238 44.01 18.38 -27.56
C ASP A 238 43.24 17.40 -26.67
N THR A 239 41.93 17.31 -26.82
CA THR A 239 41.05 16.45 -26.01
C THR A 239 40.56 15.28 -26.83
N LEU A 240 40.67 14.09 -26.24
CA LEU A 240 40.07 12.83 -26.73
C LEU A 240 38.93 12.39 -25.84
N VAL A 241 37.90 11.79 -26.43
CA VAL A 241 36.77 11.14 -25.74
C VAL A 241 36.86 9.64 -26.01
N GLU A 242 37.08 8.89 -24.97
CA GLU A 242 37.03 7.41 -24.99
C GLU A 242 35.69 6.95 -24.47
N ILE A 243 34.98 6.17 -25.25
CA ILE A 243 33.72 5.53 -24.85
C ILE A 243 33.99 4.03 -24.77
N GLU A 244 33.78 3.44 -23.61
CA GLU A 244 33.96 2.01 -23.33
C GLU A 244 32.64 1.42 -22.90
N LEU A 245 32.23 0.35 -23.58
CA LEU A 245 31.04 -0.42 -23.25
C LEU A 245 31.40 -1.90 -23.21
N ASP A 246 31.19 -2.55 -22.06
CA ASP A 246 31.43 -3.97 -21.84
C ASP A 246 32.83 -4.42 -22.33
N GLY A 247 33.86 -3.61 -22.02
CA GLY A 247 35.26 -3.83 -22.42
C GLY A 247 35.63 -3.47 -23.87
N LYS A 248 34.66 -3.21 -24.78
CA LYS A 248 34.89 -2.69 -26.10
C LYS A 248 35.10 -1.19 -26.05
N ARG A 249 36.09 -0.64 -26.77
CA ARG A 249 36.48 0.78 -26.73
C ARG A 249 36.48 1.44 -28.08
N GLN A 250 36.01 2.68 -28.11
CA GLN A 250 36.14 3.59 -29.24
C GLN A 250 36.70 4.93 -28.77
N VAL A 251 37.57 5.55 -29.56
CA VAL A 251 38.23 6.83 -29.20
C VAL A 251 37.94 7.84 -30.29
N PHE A 252 37.49 9.01 -29.91
CA PHE A 252 37.12 10.12 -30.78
C PHE A 252 37.93 11.38 -30.43
N ARG A 253 38.09 12.30 -31.37
CA ARG A 253 38.46 13.68 -31.05
C ARG A 253 37.27 14.39 -30.41
N ALA A 254 37.52 15.37 -29.57
CA ALA A 254 36.45 16.13 -28.98
C ALA A 254 35.73 16.95 -30.03
N GLU A 255 34.47 16.63 -30.27
CA GLU A 255 33.52 17.35 -31.12
C GLU A 255 32.29 17.72 -30.27
N LYS A 256 31.50 18.68 -30.75
CA LYS A 256 30.32 19.15 -30.00
C LYS A 256 29.36 18.00 -29.72
N GLN A 257 29.24 17.07 -30.64
CA GLN A 257 28.44 15.83 -30.52
C GLN A 257 29.22 14.65 -31.08
N ILE A 258 29.31 13.59 -30.32
CA ILE A 258 30.00 12.34 -30.68
C ILE A 258 28.97 11.21 -30.65
N ASN A 259 28.95 10.40 -31.72
CA ASN A 259 28.07 9.26 -31.83
C ASN A 259 28.91 7.98 -31.93
N ALA A 260 28.72 7.07 -30.97
CA ALA A 260 29.36 5.77 -30.92
C ALA A 260 28.31 4.66 -31.04
N ARG A 261 28.62 3.65 -31.85
CA ARG A 261 27.78 2.43 -31.95
C ARG A 261 28.59 1.22 -31.48
N PHE A 262 27.98 0.43 -30.58
CA PHE A 262 28.55 -0.81 -30.09
C PHE A 262 27.63 -1.98 -30.41
N ASP A 263 28.07 -2.86 -31.32
CA ASP A 263 27.37 -4.11 -31.63
C ASP A 263 27.73 -5.16 -30.57
N LEU A 264 26.72 -5.93 -30.12
CA LEU A 264 26.83 -6.97 -29.09
C LEU A 264 26.83 -8.34 -29.78
N ASP A 265 27.76 -9.23 -29.36
CA ASP A 265 27.86 -10.58 -29.87
C ASP A 265 26.77 -11.51 -29.31
N ASP A 266 26.47 -11.39 -28.04
CA ASP A 266 25.43 -12.14 -27.29
C ASP A 266 24.59 -11.16 -26.44
N PRO A 267 23.61 -10.45 -27.05
CA PRO A 267 22.84 -9.44 -26.37
C PRO A 267 21.92 -10.05 -25.31
N LYS A 268 21.97 -9.51 -24.10
CA LYS A 268 21.09 -9.86 -22.99
C LYS A 268 20.16 -8.68 -22.69
N PHE A 269 18.86 -8.95 -22.75
CA PHE A 269 17.86 -7.94 -22.44
C PHE A 269 17.79 -7.72 -20.92
N TRP A 270 17.51 -6.49 -20.54
CA TRP A 270 17.15 -6.18 -19.17
C TRP A 270 15.67 -6.54 -18.92
N SER A 271 15.38 -7.16 -17.80
CA SER A 271 14.01 -7.36 -17.30
C SER A 271 13.98 -7.31 -15.77
N ASP A 272 12.77 -7.23 -15.19
CA ASP A 272 12.58 -7.35 -13.74
C ASP A 272 13.03 -8.70 -13.18
N GLU A 273 13.02 -9.74 -13.98
CA GLU A 273 13.39 -11.11 -13.59
C GLU A 273 14.87 -11.43 -13.85
N ASP A 274 15.48 -10.76 -14.82
CA ASP A 274 16.89 -10.90 -15.18
C ASP A 274 17.47 -9.50 -15.55
N PRO A 275 17.91 -8.72 -14.56
CA PRO A 275 18.33 -7.32 -14.74
C PRO A 275 19.76 -7.23 -15.32
N ASN A 276 19.93 -7.65 -16.56
CA ASN A 276 21.21 -7.60 -17.27
C ASN A 276 21.63 -6.16 -17.56
N LEU A 277 22.79 -5.75 -17.06
CA LEU A 277 23.34 -4.41 -17.20
C LEU A 277 24.74 -4.45 -17.80
N TYR A 278 25.02 -3.50 -18.64
CA TYR A 278 26.31 -3.29 -19.32
C TYR A 278 26.99 -2.05 -18.75
N PRO A 279 28.24 -2.15 -18.24
CA PRO A 279 28.98 -0.99 -17.75
C PRO A 279 29.41 -0.09 -18.93
N LEU A 280 29.01 1.17 -18.88
CA LEU A 280 29.40 2.24 -19.81
C LEU A 280 30.31 3.21 -19.08
N TYR A 281 31.46 3.53 -19.71
CA TYR A 281 32.37 4.57 -19.25
C TYR A 281 32.63 5.58 -20.39
N ILE A 282 32.46 6.87 -20.08
CA ILE A 282 32.82 7.98 -20.98
C ILE A 282 33.97 8.70 -20.32
N THR A 283 35.16 8.66 -20.95
CA THR A 283 36.39 9.22 -20.37
C THR A 283 36.96 10.31 -21.26
N LEU A 284 37.14 11.49 -20.73
CA LEU A 284 37.83 12.59 -21.38
C LEU A 284 39.31 12.59 -21.01
N LYS A 285 40.17 12.68 -22.03
CA LYS A 285 41.64 12.62 -21.89
C LYS A 285 42.29 13.83 -22.54
N LYS A 286 43.30 14.41 -21.88
CA LYS A 286 44.16 15.46 -22.39
C LYS A 286 45.59 14.98 -22.41
N GLY A 287 46.25 15.01 -23.60
CA GLY A 287 47.58 14.44 -23.75
C GLY A 287 47.68 12.97 -23.38
N GLY A 288 46.60 12.20 -23.49
CA GLY A 288 46.48 10.78 -23.13
C GLY A 288 46.17 10.53 -21.64
N VAL A 289 46.12 11.54 -20.80
CA VAL A 289 45.82 11.43 -19.36
C VAL A 289 44.32 11.64 -19.12
N PRO A 290 43.61 10.71 -18.47
CA PRO A 290 42.21 10.94 -18.08
C PRO A 290 42.09 12.09 -17.08
N TYR A 291 41.10 12.93 -17.29
CA TYR A 291 40.75 14.01 -16.36
C TYR A 291 39.29 14.02 -15.96
N GLU A 292 38.39 13.39 -16.70
CA GLU A 292 36.98 13.28 -16.34
C GLU A 292 36.47 11.91 -16.79
N ILE A 293 35.73 11.21 -15.91
CA ILE A 293 35.13 9.91 -16.16
C ILE A 293 33.68 9.95 -15.73
N HIS A 294 32.79 9.47 -16.58
CA HIS A 294 31.40 9.18 -16.24
C HIS A 294 31.14 7.69 -16.32
N SER A 295 30.48 7.15 -15.29
CA SER A 295 30.09 5.76 -15.20
C SER A 295 28.57 5.62 -15.25
N LYS A 296 28.06 4.70 -16.04
CA LYS A 296 26.63 4.37 -16.05
C LYS A 296 26.45 2.88 -16.33
N LYS A 297 25.47 2.25 -15.70
CA LYS A 297 25.00 0.92 -16.08
C LYS A 297 23.79 1.09 -17.00
N ILE A 298 23.86 0.50 -18.19
CA ILE A 298 22.79 0.59 -19.19
C ILE A 298 22.26 -0.79 -19.53
N GLY A 299 21.04 -0.88 -20.07
CA GLY A 299 20.39 -2.14 -20.42
C GLY A 299 19.64 -2.05 -21.76
N ILE A 300 19.43 -3.19 -22.38
CA ILE A 300 18.57 -3.28 -23.57
C ILE A 300 17.14 -3.47 -23.11
N ILE A 301 16.30 -2.48 -23.37
CA ILE A 301 14.87 -2.54 -23.07
C ILE A 301 14.07 -1.84 -24.18
N SER A 302 12.92 -2.40 -24.49
CA SER A 302 11.90 -1.74 -25.31
C SER A 302 10.52 -2.05 -24.75
N SER A 303 9.57 -1.14 -24.93
CA SER A 303 8.17 -1.41 -24.66
C SER A 303 7.29 -0.76 -25.73
N GLU A 304 6.25 -1.45 -26.12
CA GLU A 304 5.29 -0.97 -27.11
C GLU A 304 3.87 -1.46 -26.81
N ILE A 305 2.90 -0.67 -27.23
CA ILE A 305 1.49 -1.09 -27.23
C ILE A 305 1.16 -1.49 -28.67
N LYS A 306 0.89 -2.77 -28.90
CA LYS A 306 0.69 -3.31 -30.23
C LYS A 306 -0.34 -4.43 -30.23
N ASN A 307 -1.29 -4.34 -31.16
CA ASN A 307 -2.34 -5.34 -31.34
C ASN A 307 -3.10 -5.67 -30.03
N GLY A 308 -3.40 -4.66 -29.22
CA GLY A 308 -4.08 -4.83 -27.95
C GLY A 308 -3.27 -5.52 -26.84
N LYS A 309 -1.94 -5.43 -26.91
CA LYS A 309 -1.03 -5.96 -25.87
C LYS A 309 0.03 -4.93 -25.50
N LEU A 310 0.39 -4.88 -24.26
CA LEU A 310 1.62 -4.21 -23.79
C LEU A 310 2.74 -5.23 -23.85
N LEU A 311 3.75 -4.93 -24.66
CA LEU A 311 4.91 -5.78 -24.84
C LEU A 311 6.13 -5.11 -24.21
N VAL A 312 6.90 -5.87 -23.45
CA VAL A 312 8.24 -5.49 -22.98
C VAL A 312 9.23 -6.49 -23.61
N ASN A 313 10.24 -5.97 -24.32
CA ASN A 313 11.17 -6.81 -25.09
C ASN A 313 10.45 -7.81 -26.01
N GLY A 314 9.35 -7.36 -26.65
CA GLY A 314 8.52 -8.16 -27.53
C GLY A 314 7.64 -9.24 -26.88
N LYS A 315 7.58 -9.31 -25.54
CA LYS A 315 6.78 -10.28 -24.79
C LYS A 315 5.64 -9.59 -24.00
N PRO A 316 4.44 -10.17 -23.95
CA PRO A 316 3.35 -9.68 -23.09
C PRO A 316 3.74 -9.84 -21.62
N ILE A 317 3.27 -8.93 -20.76
CA ILE A 317 3.61 -8.92 -19.35
C ILE A 317 2.37 -8.85 -18.45
N TYR A 318 2.50 -9.37 -17.23
CA TYR A 318 1.66 -9.03 -16.09
C TYR A 318 2.30 -7.91 -15.29
N VAL A 319 1.52 -6.89 -14.95
CA VAL A 319 1.93 -5.79 -14.07
C VAL A 319 1.44 -6.11 -12.65
N LYS A 320 2.37 -6.51 -11.79
CA LYS A 320 2.18 -6.74 -10.35
C LYS A 320 2.78 -5.54 -9.63
N GLY A 321 2.09 -4.40 -9.75
CA GLY A 321 2.64 -3.10 -9.40
C GLY A 321 2.16 -2.53 -8.09
N ILE A 322 2.90 -1.53 -7.60
CA ILE A 322 2.52 -0.68 -6.48
C ILE A 322 2.82 0.78 -6.79
N ASN A 323 1.94 1.69 -6.34
CA ASN A 323 2.19 3.12 -6.33
C ASN A 323 3.13 3.48 -5.18
N ARG A 324 4.04 4.44 -5.37
CA ARG A 324 4.96 4.86 -4.32
C ARG A 324 5.25 6.35 -4.37
N HIS A 325 4.90 7.04 -3.29
CA HIS A 325 5.42 8.36 -2.97
C HIS A 325 6.81 8.31 -2.32
N GLU A 326 7.64 9.34 -2.53
CA GLU A 326 8.84 9.57 -1.71
C GLU A 326 8.43 10.18 -0.38
N TYR A 327 8.35 9.37 0.67
CA TYR A 327 7.87 9.82 1.97
C TYR A 327 8.56 9.12 3.14
N ASP A 328 8.82 9.90 4.19
CA ASP A 328 9.31 9.47 5.49
C ASP A 328 8.60 10.23 6.60
N CYS A 329 8.11 9.52 7.63
CA CYS A 329 7.29 10.13 8.69
C CYS A 329 8.03 11.18 9.55
N ASP A 330 9.38 11.20 9.52
CA ASP A 330 10.23 12.13 10.26
C ASP A 330 10.80 13.26 9.38
N ASN A 331 10.86 13.06 8.06
CA ASN A 331 11.56 13.93 7.14
C ASN A 331 10.72 14.38 5.93
N GLY A 332 9.48 13.89 5.82
CA GLY A 332 8.64 14.16 4.64
C GLY A 332 9.30 13.61 3.37
N ARG A 333 9.45 14.45 2.35
CA ARG A 333 10.07 14.05 1.07
C ARG A 333 11.62 14.08 1.07
N ALA A 334 12.23 14.49 2.17
CA ALA A 334 13.70 14.49 2.31
C ALA A 334 14.20 13.09 2.69
N ILE A 335 14.13 12.15 1.76
CA ILE A 335 14.46 10.73 2.00
C ILE A 335 15.92 10.43 1.65
N SER A 336 16.53 9.51 2.42
CA SER A 336 17.90 9.06 2.20
C SER A 336 18.00 7.95 1.16
N VAL A 337 19.15 7.82 0.51
CA VAL A 337 19.43 6.70 -0.42
C VAL A 337 19.31 5.35 0.29
N SER A 338 19.71 5.26 1.55
CA SER A 338 19.59 4.03 2.34
C SER A 338 18.13 3.62 2.61
N LEU A 339 17.23 4.60 2.83
CA LEU A 339 15.80 4.33 2.96
C LEU A 339 15.22 3.86 1.63
N ILE A 340 15.56 4.52 0.52
CA ILE A 340 15.14 4.10 -0.83
C ILE A 340 15.55 2.65 -1.08
N GLU A 341 16.81 2.28 -0.83
CA GLU A 341 17.29 0.91 -1.04
C GLU A 341 16.54 -0.10 -0.17
N LYS A 342 16.31 0.21 1.11
CA LYS A 342 15.55 -0.64 2.03
C LYS A 342 14.13 -0.88 1.54
N GLU A 343 13.43 0.17 1.13
CA GLU A 343 12.05 0.08 0.61
C GLU A 343 11.97 -0.72 -0.67
N LEU A 344 12.88 -0.48 -1.63
CA LEU A 344 12.90 -1.19 -2.90
C LEU A 344 13.19 -2.69 -2.74
N ARG A 345 14.08 -3.07 -1.80
CA ARG A 345 14.29 -4.48 -1.47
C ARG A 345 13.06 -5.13 -0.86
N LEU A 346 12.37 -4.43 0.06
CA LEU A 346 11.12 -4.91 0.66
C LEU A 346 10.04 -5.11 -0.41
N ILE A 347 9.91 -4.17 -1.35
CA ILE A 347 8.99 -4.26 -2.50
C ILE A 347 9.32 -5.48 -3.37
N LYS A 348 10.58 -5.68 -3.72
CA LYS A 348 11.02 -6.81 -4.53
C LYS A 348 10.79 -8.16 -3.85
N GLU A 349 11.06 -8.25 -2.56
CA GLU A 349 10.86 -9.45 -1.74
C GLU A 349 9.38 -9.84 -1.63
N ASN A 350 8.47 -8.90 -1.81
CA ASN A 350 7.02 -9.11 -1.79
C ASN A 350 6.42 -9.43 -3.17
N ASN A 351 7.21 -9.95 -4.12
CA ASN A 351 6.79 -10.35 -5.46
C ASN A 351 6.25 -9.21 -6.36
N ILE A 352 6.48 -7.97 -5.97
CA ILE A 352 6.12 -6.81 -6.77
C ILE A 352 7.17 -6.61 -7.86
N ASN A 353 6.73 -6.50 -9.12
CA ASN A 353 7.62 -6.37 -10.27
C ASN A 353 7.68 -4.97 -10.87
N ALA A 354 6.75 -4.08 -10.48
CA ALA A 354 6.67 -2.74 -11.04
C ALA A 354 6.32 -1.69 -9.97
N ILE A 355 6.85 -0.47 -10.13
CA ILE A 355 6.49 0.70 -9.34
C ILE A 355 6.01 1.81 -10.26
N ARG A 356 4.89 2.47 -9.91
CA ARG A 356 4.53 3.77 -10.45
C ARG A 356 5.07 4.87 -9.55
N CYS A 357 5.80 5.81 -10.15
CA CYS A 357 6.26 7.01 -9.46
C CYS A 357 5.10 7.98 -9.28
N SER A 358 4.29 7.79 -8.28
CA SER A 358 3.16 8.67 -7.98
C SER A 358 3.66 9.92 -7.24
N HIS A 359 3.45 11.18 -7.74
CA HIS A 359 3.05 11.48 -9.11
C HIS A 359 4.07 12.47 -9.66
N TYR A 360 5.37 12.07 -9.64
CA TYR A 360 6.51 12.93 -9.98
C TYR A 360 7.81 12.12 -10.14
N THR A 361 8.78 12.74 -10.78
CA THR A 361 10.12 12.19 -10.94
C THR A 361 10.81 12.00 -9.59
N ASN A 362 11.23 10.76 -9.30
CA ASN A 362 11.89 10.36 -8.06
C ASN A 362 13.37 10.76 -8.00
N ASN A 363 14.00 10.58 -6.83
CA ASN A 363 15.44 10.73 -6.63
C ASN A 363 16.20 9.84 -7.63
N PRO A 364 17.28 10.31 -8.30
CA PRO A 364 17.99 9.49 -9.28
C PRO A 364 18.54 8.17 -8.77
N ALA A 365 18.89 8.05 -7.49
CA ALA A 365 19.31 6.78 -6.89
C ALA A 365 18.22 5.69 -6.94
N PHE A 366 16.94 6.08 -6.91
CA PHE A 366 15.80 5.17 -7.04
C PHE A 366 15.87 4.38 -8.35
N TYR A 367 16.09 5.06 -9.48
CA TYR A 367 16.14 4.41 -10.79
C TYR A 367 17.38 3.50 -10.93
N GLU A 368 18.53 3.94 -10.42
CA GLU A 368 19.75 3.12 -10.43
C GLU A 368 19.55 1.81 -9.66
N ILE A 369 18.95 1.90 -8.46
CA ILE A 369 18.67 0.72 -7.63
C ILE A 369 17.61 -0.17 -8.28
N CYS A 370 16.50 0.40 -8.82
CA CYS A 370 15.49 -0.37 -9.55
C CYS A 370 16.11 -1.12 -10.74
N SER A 371 17.02 -0.46 -11.48
CA SER A 371 17.74 -1.08 -12.60
C SER A 371 18.62 -2.25 -12.16
N GLU A 372 19.25 -2.16 -10.99
CA GLU A 372 20.15 -3.21 -10.46
C GLU A 372 19.41 -4.41 -9.88
N ILE A 373 18.28 -4.18 -9.18
CA ILE A 373 17.57 -5.27 -8.51
C ILE A 373 16.40 -5.85 -9.33
N GLY A 374 16.12 -5.24 -10.49
CA GLY A 374 15.07 -5.69 -11.40
C GLY A 374 13.67 -5.29 -10.91
N ILE A 375 13.37 -4.00 -10.91
CA ILE A 375 12.00 -3.48 -10.73
C ILE A 375 11.68 -2.59 -11.93
N MET A 376 10.62 -2.89 -12.65
CA MET A 376 10.12 -2.05 -13.73
C MET A 376 9.55 -0.75 -13.16
N VAL A 377 9.77 0.37 -13.85
CA VAL A 377 9.30 1.69 -13.39
C VAL A 377 8.40 2.33 -14.44
N MET A 378 7.21 2.72 -14.01
CA MET A 378 6.38 3.68 -14.72
C MET A 378 6.71 5.07 -14.19
N ASP A 379 7.57 5.78 -14.95
CA ASP A 379 8.02 7.13 -14.59
C ASP A 379 6.98 8.18 -14.96
N GLU A 380 6.63 9.07 -14.02
CA GLU A 380 5.54 10.03 -14.20
C GLU A 380 6.06 11.46 -14.12
N CYS A 381 5.51 12.34 -14.98
CA CYS A 381 5.85 13.77 -14.94
C CYS A 381 5.18 14.42 -13.72
N ASP A 382 5.86 15.43 -13.16
CA ASP A 382 5.39 16.24 -12.03
C ASP A 382 4.23 17.16 -12.44
N LEU A 383 3.08 16.58 -12.72
CA LEU A 383 1.85 17.25 -13.19
C LEU A 383 0.61 16.63 -12.53
N GLU A 384 -0.07 17.42 -11.70
CA GLU A 384 -1.37 17.09 -11.15
C GLU A 384 -2.19 18.36 -10.91
N THR A 385 -3.46 18.33 -11.33
CA THR A 385 -4.36 19.48 -11.24
C THR A 385 -5.75 19.08 -10.74
N HIS A 386 -5.83 18.10 -9.83
CA HIS A 386 -7.08 17.53 -9.33
C HIS A 386 -8.02 18.63 -8.79
N GLY A 387 -7.50 19.57 -8.00
CA GLY A 387 -8.26 20.68 -7.44
C GLY A 387 -8.94 21.61 -8.46
N CYS A 388 -8.66 21.46 -9.77
CA CYS A 388 -9.44 22.15 -10.81
C CYS A 388 -10.92 21.70 -10.85
N GLU A 389 -11.27 20.57 -10.20
CA GLU A 389 -12.66 20.11 -10.07
C GLU A 389 -13.58 21.14 -9.42
N VAL A 390 -13.05 22.05 -8.61
CA VAL A 390 -13.79 23.20 -8.06
C VAL A 390 -14.52 24.03 -9.15
N THR A 391 -14.05 23.96 -10.40
CA THR A 391 -14.67 24.62 -11.56
C THR A 391 -15.72 23.75 -12.27
N GLY A 392 -15.90 22.50 -11.84
CA GLY A 392 -16.67 21.49 -12.57
C GLY A 392 -15.93 20.90 -13.79
N ASP A 393 -14.63 21.19 -13.95
CA ASP A 393 -13.78 20.70 -15.06
C ASP A 393 -12.35 20.45 -14.58
N GLN A 394 -11.99 19.22 -14.24
CA GLN A 394 -10.65 18.83 -13.86
C GLN A 394 -9.59 19.22 -14.92
N GLY A 395 -9.98 19.26 -16.20
CA GLY A 395 -9.13 19.69 -17.32
C GLY A 395 -9.01 21.22 -17.49
N TYR A 396 -9.43 22.02 -16.52
CA TYR A 396 -9.48 23.49 -16.65
C TYR A 396 -8.14 24.09 -17.08
N LEU A 397 -7.01 23.74 -16.45
CA LEU A 397 -5.70 24.22 -16.84
C LEU A 397 -5.13 23.48 -18.07
N SER A 398 -5.45 22.19 -18.22
CA SER A 398 -5.00 21.36 -19.34
C SER A 398 -5.51 21.83 -20.71
N LYS A 399 -6.60 22.59 -20.73
CA LYS A 399 -7.23 23.19 -21.94
C LYS A 399 -6.76 24.61 -22.23
N ARG A 400 -5.98 25.24 -21.32
CA ARG A 400 -5.58 26.64 -21.41
C ARG A 400 -4.21 26.78 -22.05
N PRO A 401 -4.08 27.36 -23.26
CA PRO A 401 -2.81 27.41 -24.00
C PRO A 401 -1.73 28.22 -23.29
N GLU A 402 -2.07 29.18 -22.43
CA GLU A 402 -1.11 29.96 -21.65
C GLU A 402 -0.31 29.10 -20.65
N TRP A 403 -0.83 27.91 -20.29
CA TRP A 403 -0.15 26.96 -19.40
C TRP A 403 0.74 25.95 -20.15
N LEU A 404 0.66 25.85 -21.48
CA LEU A 404 1.37 24.86 -22.28
C LEU A 404 2.88 24.80 -21.99
N ARG A 405 3.53 25.96 -21.83
CA ARG A 405 4.98 26.01 -21.54
C ARG A 405 5.33 25.37 -20.21
N ALA A 406 4.50 25.57 -19.20
CA ALA A 406 4.70 24.99 -17.87
C ALA A 406 4.51 23.45 -17.89
N TYR A 407 3.54 22.94 -18.65
CA TYR A 407 3.37 21.50 -18.89
C TYR A 407 4.57 20.89 -19.60
N LEU A 408 5.02 21.48 -20.70
CA LEU A 408 6.15 20.97 -21.48
C LEU A 408 7.48 21.05 -20.71
N ASP A 409 7.71 22.07 -19.88
CA ASP A 409 8.93 22.17 -19.05
C ASP A 409 9.06 20.97 -18.11
N ARG A 410 7.92 20.51 -17.52
CA ARG A 410 7.92 19.35 -16.65
C ARG A 410 8.18 18.03 -17.40
N ALA A 411 7.51 17.83 -18.53
CA ALA A 411 7.74 16.67 -19.38
C ALA A 411 9.17 16.59 -19.89
N GLU A 412 9.74 17.72 -20.32
CA GLU A 412 11.13 17.81 -20.79
C GLU A 412 12.12 17.48 -19.68
N ARG A 413 11.97 18.09 -18.50
CA ARG A 413 12.88 17.88 -17.36
C ARG A 413 12.85 16.42 -16.90
N SER A 414 11.67 15.83 -16.75
CA SER A 414 11.51 14.42 -16.37
C SER A 414 12.22 13.48 -17.35
N VAL A 415 11.89 13.57 -18.64
CA VAL A 415 12.44 12.62 -19.62
C VAL A 415 13.93 12.79 -19.81
N LYS A 416 14.44 14.04 -19.81
CA LYS A 416 15.88 14.27 -20.01
C LYS A 416 16.70 13.79 -18.82
N GLN A 417 16.18 13.91 -17.60
CA GLN A 417 16.84 13.40 -16.41
C GLN A 417 17.01 11.89 -16.45
N ASN A 418 15.96 11.15 -16.82
CA ASN A 418 15.88 9.69 -16.66
C ASN A 418 15.94 8.91 -17.97
N LYS A 419 16.36 9.55 -19.07
CA LYS A 419 16.36 8.93 -20.41
C LYS A 419 17.23 7.70 -20.58
N ASN A 420 18.21 7.49 -19.71
CA ASN A 420 19.21 6.42 -19.77
C ASN A 420 18.96 5.30 -18.75
N GLU A 421 17.79 5.30 -18.08
CA GLU A 421 17.48 4.32 -17.04
C GLU A 421 16.76 3.10 -17.61
N PRO A 422 17.38 1.91 -17.59
CA PRO A 422 16.79 0.71 -18.19
C PRO A 422 15.59 0.15 -17.44
N CYS A 423 15.36 0.53 -16.18
CA CYS A 423 14.18 0.11 -15.43
C CYS A 423 12.87 0.75 -15.93
N ILE A 424 12.94 1.85 -16.69
CA ILE A 424 11.75 2.56 -17.16
C ILE A 424 11.15 1.82 -18.36
N PHE A 425 10.05 1.11 -18.12
CA PHE A 425 9.30 0.39 -19.16
C PHE A 425 8.11 1.20 -19.70
N MET A 426 7.67 2.23 -18.96
CA MET A 426 6.54 3.06 -19.36
C MET A 426 6.73 4.49 -18.83
N ARG A 427 6.22 5.48 -19.59
CA ARG A 427 6.14 6.87 -19.14
C ARG A 427 4.70 7.33 -19.08
N SER A 428 4.36 7.97 -17.97
CA SER A 428 3.07 8.63 -17.76
C SER A 428 3.23 10.14 -17.83
N VAL A 429 2.32 10.78 -18.55
CA VAL A 429 2.36 12.23 -18.78
C VAL A 429 1.98 12.99 -17.50
N GLN A 430 1.06 12.47 -16.70
CA GLN A 430 0.48 13.18 -15.57
C GLN A 430 -0.45 12.28 -14.74
N ASN A 431 -0.87 12.76 -13.56
CA ASN A 431 -1.98 12.25 -12.79
C ASN A 431 -3.11 13.28 -12.77
N GLU A 432 -4.36 12.86 -12.81
CA GLU A 432 -5.59 13.59 -12.54
C GLU A 432 -5.67 15.06 -13.03
N CYS A 433 -5.16 15.31 -14.26
CA CYS A 433 -5.24 16.61 -14.92
C CYS A 433 -6.44 16.75 -15.89
N GLY A 434 -7.37 15.81 -15.87
CA GLY A 434 -8.52 15.81 -16.78
C GLY A 434 -8.13 15.69 -18.26
N LYS A 435 -8.90 16.29 -19.16
CA LYS A 435 -8.66 16.26 -20.61
C LYS A 435 -8.19 17.62 -21.11
N GLY A 436 -7.19 17.67 -22.02
CA GLY A 436 -6.77 18.94 -22.63
C GLY A 436 -5.60 18.82 -23.60
N GLU A 437 -5.45 19.83 -24.45
CA GLU A 437 -4.42 19.88 -25.51
C GLU A 437 -2.98 19.95 -24.93
N ASN A 438 -2.80 20.50 -23.73
CA ASN A 438 -1.50 20.57 -23.09
C ASN A 438 -0.98 19.17 -22.74
N ILE A 439 -1.87 18.24 -22.31
CA ILE A 439 -1.53 16.84 -22.04
C ILE A 439 -1.14 16.13 -23.34
N LEU A 440 -1.91 16.31 -24.42
CA LEU A 440 -1.61 15.73 -25.73
C LEU A 440 -0.27 16.22 -26.29
N ALA A 441 0.06 17.48 -26.06
CA ALA A 441 1.37 18.05 -26.45
C ALA A 441 2.52 17.39 -25.66
N CYS A 442 2.37 17.19 -24.35
CA CYS A 442 3.34 16.46 -23.54
C CYS A 442 3.49 15.02 -23.99
N GLN A 443 2.39 14.32 -24.24
CA GLN A 443 2.42 12.94 -24.76
C GLN A 443 3.21 12.86 -26.06
N LYS A 444 2.91 13.74 -27.00
CA LYS A 444 3.61 13.80 -28.29
C LYS A 444 5.12 14.02 -28.08
N TYR A 445 5.48 14.97 -27.23
CA TYR A 445 6.87 15.27 -26.91
C TYR A 445 7.60 14.04 -26.35
N LEU A 446 7.02 13.33 -25.40
CA LEU A 446 7.60 12.12 -24.80
C LEU A 446 7.73 10.98 -25.83
N GLN A 447 6.73 10.76 -26.67
CA GLN A 447 6.75 9.74 -27.73
C GLN A 447 7.85 10.01 -28.78
N GLU A 448 8.02 11.26 -29.17
CA GLU A 448 9.06 11.65 -30.11
C GLU A 448 10.46 11.54 -29.49
N TYR A 449 10.59 11.83 -28.20
CA TYR A 449 11.88 11.79 -27.49
C TYR A 449 12.33 10.37 -27.13
N CYS A 450 11.39 9.48 -26.73
CA CYS A 450 11.62 8.09 -26.34
C CYS A 450 10.76 7.12 -27.15
N PRO A 451 11.03 6.94 -28.47
CA PRO A 451 10.17 6.16 -29.37
C PRO A 451 10.11 4.65 -29.01
N ASN A 452 11.06 4.14 -28.23
CA ASN A 452 11.16 2.72 -27.85
C ASN A 452 10.49 2.41 -26.50
N ILE A 453 9.85 3.40 -25.86
CA ILE A 453 9.19 3.26 -24.58
C ILE A 453 7.72 3.65 -24.72
N ALA A 454 6.83 2.83 -24.18
CA ALA A 454 5.40 3.11 -24.17
C ALA A 454 5.10 4.39 -23.37
N VAL A 455 4.30 5.28 -23.95
CA VAL A 455 3.87 6.54 -23.31
C VAL A 455 2.36 6.52 -23.17
N ILE A 456 1.90 6.72 -21.95
CA ILE A 456 0.48 6.84 -21.63
C ILE A 456 0.16 8.23 -21.10
N HIS A 457 -1.10 8.60 -21.18
CA HIS A 457 -1.67 9.77 -20.51
C HIS A 457 -2.99 9.38 -19.87
N ASP A 458 -3.30 9.98 -18.75
CA ASP A 458 -4.62 9.92 -18.16
C ASP A 458 -5.55 10.92 -18.87
N GLN A 459 -6.49 10.38 -19.58
CA GLN A 459 -7.72 11.13 -19.84
C GLN A 459 -8.76 10.48 -18.96
N GLN A 460 -9.22 11.19 -17.95
CA GLN A 460 -10.31 10.74 -17.13
C GLN A 460 -11.45 10.25 -18.04
N GLN A 461 -11.66 8.94 -18.04
CA GLN A 461 -12.69 8.30 -18.84
C GLN A 461 -13.82 7.93 -17.90
N THR A 462 -15.04 8.33 -18.25
CA THR A 462 -16.22 7.89 -17.51
C THR A 462 -16.36 6.36 -17.60
N ARG A 463 -17.01 5.76 -16.60
CA ARG A 463 -17.33 4.32 -16.62
C ARG A 463 -18.04 3.92 -17.91
N ALA A 464 -18.89 4.79 -18.46
CA ALA A 464 -19.55 4.56 -19.74
C ALA A 464 -18.57 4.50 -20.91
N GLU A 465 -17.59 5.40 -20.96
CA GLU A 465 -16.58 5.42 -22.03
C GLU A 465 -15.67 4.17 -22.01
N ILE A 466 -15.26 3.69 -20.83
CA ILE A 466 -14.38 2.50 -20.73
C ILE A 466 -15.14 1.19 -20.97
N THR A 467 -16.46 1.16 -20.79
CA THR A 467 -17.30 -0.03 -21.08
C THR A 467 -17.90 -0.01 -22.49
N ASP A 468 -17.67 1.04 -23.27
CA ASP A 468 -18.18 1.13 -24.65
C ASP A 468 -17.22 0.47 -25.64
N LYS A 469 -17.68 -0.62 -26.30
CA LYS A 469 -16.95 -1.30 -27.37
C LYS A 469 -16.61 -0.41 -28.57
N ALA A 470 -17.41 0.65 -28.82
CA ALA A 470 -17.13 1.61 -29.89
C ALA A 470 -15.88 2.46 -29.64
N ASN A 471 -15.45 2.59 -28.38
CA ASN A 471 -14.22 3.28 -27.96
C ASN A 471 -12.99 2.38 -27.96
N SER A 472 -13.10 1.11 -28.37
CA SER A 472 -11.98 0.18 -28.36
C SER A 472 -10.90 0.61 -29.37
N ASN A 473 -9.65 0.68 -28.94
CA ASN A 473 -8.50 1.01 -29.77
C ASN A 473 -7.31 0.10 -29.42
N HIS A 474 -6.90 -0.74 -30.36
CA HIS A 474 -5.83 -1.73 -30.18
C HIS A 474 -4.43 -1.12 -29.98
N ASN A 475 -4.27 0.18 -30.21
CA ASN A 475 -3.02 0.90 -30.02
C ASN A 475 -3.04 1.82 -28.80
N ARG A 476 -4.02 1.65 -27.92
CA ARG A 476 -4.20 2.46 -26.73
C ARG A 476 -4.40 1.55 -25.51
N VAL A 477 -3.74 1.85 -24.44
CA VAL A 477 -4.08 1.30 -23.10
C VAL A 477 -5.20 2.14 -22.54
N LEU A 478 -6.29 1.49 -22.17
CA LEU A 478 -7.27 2.10 -21.30
C LEU A 478 -6.86 1.85 -19.86
N ARG A 479 -6.95 2.89 -19.07
CA ARG A 479 -6.72 2.85 -17.66
C ARG A 479 -7.98 3.21 -16.89
N GLY A 480 -8.14 2.60 -15.75
CA GLY A 480 -9.15 2.95 -14.75
C GLY A 480 -8.56 2.79 -13.38
N GLY A 481 -9.27 3.22 -12.37
CA GLY A 481 -8.93 3.03 -10.98
C GLY A 481 -10.15 2.61 -10.19
N TYR A 482 -9.95 1.84 -9.11
CA TYR A 482 -10.95 1.54 -8.10
C TYR A 482 -12.28 0.97 -8.62
N LEU A 483 -12.22 0.11 -9.66
CA LEU A 483 -13.42 -0.42 -10.31
C LEU A 483 -14.01 -1.61 -9.55
N PRO A 484 -15.34 -1.63 -9.31
CA PRO A 484 -16.03 -2.83 -8.86
C PRO A 484 -15.92 -3.97 -9.88
N ARG A 485 -16.01 -5.22 -9.41
CA ARG A 485 -15.84 -6.42 -10.23
C ARG A 485 -16.74 -6.43 -11.47
N GLU A 486 -18.04 -6.12 -11.32
CA GLU A 486 -18.95 -6.13 -12.45
C GLU A 486 -18.70 -5.03 -13.48
N VAL A 487 -18.05 -3.92 -13.08
CA VAL A 487 -17.57 -2.91 -14.03
C VAL A 487 -16.31 -3.39 -14.72
N LEU A 488 -15.39 -3.99 -13.97
CA LEU A 488 -14.14 -4.53 -14.48
C LEU A 488 -14.37 -5.65 -15.50
N GLU A 489 -15.31 -6.57 -15.24
CA GLU A 489 -15.74 -7.61 -16.18
C GLU A 489 -16.25 -7.01 -17.51
N ARG A 490 -17.07 -5.97 -17.45
CA ARG A 490 -17.55 -5.25 -18.64
C ARG A 490 -16.42 -4.54 -19.40
N VAL A 491 -15.46 -3.98 -18.69
CA VAL A 491 -14.28 -3.35 -19.31
C VAL A 491 -13.42 -4.40 -20.03
N ILE A 492 -13.19 -5.55 -19.40
CA ILE A 492 -12.44 -6.68 -19.98
C ILE A 492 -13.14 -7.16 -21.27
N GLU A 493 -14.46 -7.25 -21.28
CA GLU A 493 -15.22 -7.60 -22.49
C GLU A 493 -15.18 -6.53 -23.59
N ALA A 494 -15.05 -5.26 -23.22
CA ALA A 494 -15.15 -4.13 -24.16
C ALA A 494 -13.80 -3.73 -24.77
N GLN A 495 -12.70 -3.88 -24.03
CA GLN A 495 -11.42 -3.28 -24.37
C GLN A 495 -10.36 -4.31 -24.75
N PRO A 496 -9.54 -4.04 -25.76
CA PRO A 496 -8.47 -4.94 -26.18
C PRO A 496 -7.28 -5.01 -25.23
N LEU A 497 -7.08 -3.96 -24.41
CA LEU A 497 -6.04 -3.87 -23.40
C LEU A 497 -6.47 -2.93 -22.30
N PHE A 498 -6.38 -3.40 -21.08
CA PHE A 498 -6.74 -2.63 -19.89
C PHE A 498 -5.78 -2.91 -18.72
N PHE A 499 -5.48 -1.90 -17.92
CA PHE A 499 -4.86 -2.04 -16.61
C PHE A 499 -5.34 -0.94 -15.65
N GLN A 500 -5.23 -1.20 -14.37
CA GLN A 500 -5.58 -0.23 -13.34
C GLN A 500 -4.34 0.52 -12.85
N VAL A 501 -4.30 1.84 -13.00
CA VAL A 501 -3.18 2.67 -12.50
C VAL A 501 -3.20 2.79 -10.99
N GLU A 502 -4.40 2.64 -10.39
CA GLU A 502 -4.64 2.64 -8.96
C GLU A 502 -5.78 1.66 -8.68
N TYR A 503 -5.59 0.74 -7.74
CA TYR A 503 -6.64 -0.17 -7.29
C TYR A 503 -6.31 -0.73 -5.91
N ALA A 504 -7.28 -1.38 -5.28
CA ALA A 504 -7.10 -2.04 -4.00
C ALA A 504 -6.49 -1.11 -2.94
N LEU A 505 -7.16 0.04 -2.73
CA LEU A 505 -6.72 1.09 -1.80
C LEU A 505 -6.61 0.54 -0.38
N ALA A 506 -5.44 0.73 0.24
CA ALA A 506 -5.07 0.12 1.52
C ALA A 506 -5.29 1.06 2.73
N MET A 507 -6.33 1.88 2.70
CA MET A 507 -6.65 2.80 3.77
C MET A 507 -7.06 2.04 5.05
N GLY A 508 -6.39 2.32 6.16
CA GLY A 508 -6.63 1.67 7.44
C GLY A 508 -6.47 0.16 7.38
N ASN A 509 -7.46 -0.58 7.88
CA ASN A 509 -7.53 -2.04 7.83
C ASN A 509 -8.17 -2.50 6.52
N SER A 510 -7.36 -2.54 5.47
CA SER A 510 -7.76 -2.89 4.10
C SER A 510 -6.53 -3.24 3.23
N PRO A 511 -6.67 -3.64 1.94
CA PRO A 511 -7.91 -3.96 1.25
C PRO A 511 -8.29 -5.44 1.35
N GLY A 512 -9.53 -5.73 0.97
CA GLY A 512 -10.01 -7.08 0.64
C GLY A 512 -9.88 -7.41 -0.84
N PHE A 513 -10.25 -8.65 -1.22
CA PHE A 513 -10.44 -9.12 -2.60
C PHE A 513 -9.19 -9.15 -3.50
N LEU A 514 -7.98 -9.05 -2.97
CA LEU A 514 -6.75 -9.08 -3.78
C LEU A 514 -6.61 -10.34 -4.65
N LYS A 515 -6.98 -11.50 -4.10
CA LYS A 515 -7.03 -12.76 -4.86
C LYS A 515 -7.97 -12.67 -6.06
N GLY A 516 -9.16 -12.08 -5.90
CA GLY A 516 -10.15 -11.94 -6.96
C GLY A 516 -9.66 -11.09 -8.12
N TYR A 517 -9.01 -9.96 -7.85
CA TYR A 517 -8.37 -9.16 -8.90
C TYR A 517 -7.32 -9.98 -9.66
N GLN A 518 -6.51 -10.75 -8.94
CA GLN A 518 -5.44 -11.51 -9.55
C GLN A 518 -5.95 -12.71 -10.35
N ASP A 519 -7.04 -13.36 -9.91
CA ASP A 519 -7.73 -14.39 -10.69
C ASP A 519 -8.17 -13.83 -12.05
N MET A 520 -8.80 -12.64 -12.06
CA MET A 520 -9.24 -11.98 -13.30
C MET A 520 -8.07 -11.66 -14.24
N VAL A 521 -6.91 -11.25 -13.71
CA VAL A 521 -5.67 -11.04 -14.51
C VAL A 521 -5.20 -12.33 -15.15
N TYR A 522 -5.21 -13.44 -14.41
CA TYR A 522 -4.70 -14.71 -14.92
C TYR A 522 -5.67 -15.45 -15.87
N GLU A 523 -6.94 -15.07 -15.85
CA GLU A 523 -7.98 -15.63 -16.71
C GLU A 523 -8.21 -14.81 -17.99
N ASN A 524 -7.70 -13.57 -18.08
CA ASN A 524 -8.00 -12.66 -19.19
C ASN A 524 -6.73 -12.00 -19.76
N ASP A 525 -6.37 -12.35 -20.98
CA ASP A 525 -5.15 -11.86 -21.66
C ASP A 525 -5.11 -10.34 -21.89
N ASN A 526 -6.24 -9.67 -21.84
CA ASN A 526 -6.37 -8.22 -22.06
C ASN A 526 -6.44 -7.39 -20.78
N TYR A 527 -6.52 -8.04 -19.61
CA TYR A 527 -6.37 -7.39 -18.31
C TYR A 527 -5.01 -7.78 -17.70
N ILE A 528 -4.07 -6.86 -17.70
CA ILE A 528 -2.67 -7.14 -17.37
C ILE A 528 -2.28 -6.84 -15.92
N GLY A 529 -3.25 -6.49 -15.07
CA GLY A 529 -3.02 -6.11 -13.66
C GLY A 529 -3.02 -4.61 -13.45
N GLY A 530 -2.07 -4.08 -12.68
CA GLY A 530 -2.01 -2.65 -12.36
C GLY A 530 -1.10 -2.34 -11.18
N PHE A 531 -1.35 -1.17 -10.57
CA PHE A 531 -0.58 -0.66 -9.43
C PHE A 531 -1.50 -0.51 -8.22
N ALA A 532 -1.25 -1.29 -7.17
CA ALA A 532 -1.98 -1.19 -5.90
C ALA A 532 -1.72 0.19 -5.26
N TRP A 533 -2.72 0.81 -4.66
CA TRP A 533 -2.61 2.07 -3.96
C TRP A 533 -2.59 1.83 -2.45
N GLU A 534 -1.60 2.31 -1.73
CA GLU A 534 -0.25 2.66 -2.13
C GLU A 534 0.79 2.02 -1.17
N PHE A 535 2.07 2.26 -1.36
CA PHE A 535 3.12 1.58 -0.60
C PHE A 535 3.07 1.86 0.90
N LYS A 536 2.95 3.14 1.34
CA LYS A 536 3.11 3.52 2.74
C LYS A 536 2.24 4.73 3.13
N ASN A 537 1.65 4.68 4.33
CA ASN A 537 0.93 5.80 4.94
C ASN A 537 1.80 7.07 5.04
N HIS A 538 1.19 8.25 4.92
CA HIS A 538 1.86 9.55 5.01
C HIS A 538 1.63 10.26 6.35
N GLY A 539 1.57 9.58 7.47
CA GLY A 539 1.42 10.20 8.80
C GLY A 539 2.71 10.88 9.28
N PHE A 540 2.60 12.11 9.80
CA PHE A 540 3.70 12.88 10.34
C PHE A 540 3.94 12.50 11.81
N ARG A 541 5.11 11.91 12.14
CA ARG A 541 5.41 11.41 13.49
C ARG A 541 5.52 12.51 14.54
N LYS A 542 4.87 12.26 15.66
CA LYS A 542 5.01 13.00 16.92
C LYS A 542 5.16 12.04 18.10
N TYR A 543 5.49 12.59 19.24
CA TYR A 543 5.61 11.85 20.49
C TYR A 543 4.76 12.53 21.57
N ASP A 544 4.02 11.73 22.32
CA ASP A 544 3.29 12.20 23.49
C ASP A 544 4.22 12.51 24.67
N SER A 545 3.67 12.98 25.77
CA SER A 545 4.43 13.31 26.98
C SER A 545 5.09 12.10 27.67
N LYS A 546 4.69 10.87 27.28
CA LYS A 546 5.23 9.60 27.77
C LYS A 546 6.30 9.02 26.83
N GLY A 547 6.49 9.65 25.67
CA GLY A 547 7.40 9.19 24.62
C GLY A 547 6.82 8.17 23.64
N ASN A 548 5.50 7.96 23.62
CA ASN A 548 4.83 7.10 22.66
C ASN A 548 4.70 7.82 21.32
N ALA A 549 5.09 7.16 20.24
CA ALA A 549 4.93 7.68 18.90
C ALA A 549 3.47 7.62 18.43
N TYR A 550 3.03 8.67 17.76
CA TYR A 550 1.76 8.74 17.05
C TYR A 550 1.94 9.57 15.77
N TYR A 551 0.94 9.57 14.90
CA TYR A 551 1.09 10.18 13.57
C TYR A 551 -0.03 11.18 13.33
N LEU A 552 0.35 12.40 12.95
CA LEU A 552 -0.57 13.47 12.53
C LEU A 552 -0.96 13.27 11.07
N TYR A 553 -2.17 13.63 10.75
CA TYR A 553 -2.76 13.62 9.42
C TYR A 553 -3.58 14.90 9.17
N GLY A 554 -4.37 14.98 8.13
CA GLY A 554 -5.15 16.17 7.80
C GLY A 554 -6.07 16.64 8.93
N GLY A 555 -6.09 17.95 9.21
CA GLY A 555 -6.83 18.57 10.30
C GLY A 555 -6.01 18.78 11.59
N ASP A 556 -5.03 17.94 11.85
CA ASP A 556 -4.17 18.03 13.04
C ASP A 556 -3.27 19.28 13.06
N PHE A 557 -3.02 19.86 11.91
CA PHE A 557 -2.22 21.08 11.77
C PHE A 557 -3.05 22.35 11.94
N GLY A 558 -4.41 22.22 12.07
CA GLY A 558 -5.35 23.33 12.21
C GLY A 558 -5.61 24.07 10.89
N GLU A 559 -5.42 23.40 9.78
CA GLU A 559 -5.81 23.85 8.44
C GLU A 559 -7.33 23.72 8.24
N ARG A 560 -7.88 24.49 7.29
CA ARG A 560 -9.32 24.45 6.98
C ARG A 560 -9.68 23.47 5.88
N ALA A 561 -8.88 23.47 4.80
CA ALA A 561 -9.02 22.51 3.72
C ALA A 561 -8.18 21.27 4.07
N HIS A 562 -8.83 20.17 4.41
CA HIS A 562 -8.15 18.91 4.72
C HIS A 562 -9.07 17.71 4.51
N TRP A 563 -8.43 16.59 4.23
CA TRP A 563 -9.08 15.30 3.97
C TRP A 563 -8.79 14.28 5.08
N TYR A 564 -8.69 14.76 6.35
CA TYR A 564 -8.49 13.92 7.54
C TYR A 564 -7.40 12.87 7.34
N ASN A 565 -7.72 11.63 7.70
CA ASN A 565 -6.81 10.48 7.63
C ASN A 565 -6.73 9.82 6.24
N PHE A 566 -7.23 10.43 5.17
CA PHE A 566 -7.19 9.82 3.84
C PHE A 566 -5.77 9.54 3.35
N CYS A 567 -4.75 10.28 3.83
CA CYS A 567 -3.32 10.01 3.58
C CYS A 567 -2.74 8.80 4.33
N LEU A 568 -3.57 8.04 5.07
CA LEU A 568 -3.15 6.81 5.76
C LEU A 568 -3.59 5.57 4.97
N ASP A 569 -3.35 5.56 3.68
CA ASP A 569 -3.85 4.63 2.67
C ASP A 569 -2.81 3.66 2.10
N GLY A 570 -1.69 3.50 2.80
CA GLY A 570 -0.60 2.59 2.41
C GLY A 570 -0.76 1.15 2.93
N TYR A 571 -0.09 0.20 2.25
CA TYR A 571 0.08 -1.18 2.71
C TYR A 571 1.04 -1.29 3.91
N LEU A 572 1.84 -0.26 4.14
CA LEU A 572 2.67 -0.12 5.33
C LEU A 572 2.16 1.07 6.16
N MET A 573 2.32 0.98 7.47
CA MET A 573 2.11 2.11 8.38
C MET A 573 3.12 3.22 8.13
N SER A 574 2.90 4.39 8.70
CA SER A 574 3.75 5.56 8.52
C SER A 574 5.22 5.34 8.88
N ASP A 575 5.52 4.43 9.83
CA ASP A 575 6.88 4.06 10.22
C ASP A 575 7.50 2.94 9.35
N GLY A 576 6.77 2.47 8.36
CA GLY A 576 7.18 1.38 7.48
C GLY A 576 6.89 -0.02 8.04
N THR A 577 6.11 -0.16 9.11
CA THR A 577 5.64 -1.47 9.60
C THR A 577 4.60 -2.04 8.64
N PRO A 578 4.79 -3.27 8.11
CA PRO A 578 3.84 -3.88 7.20
C PRO A 578 2.50 -4.20 7.87
N LYS A 579 1.38 -3.86 7.22
CA LYS A 579 0.04 -4.33 7.56
C LYS A 579 -0.15 -5.79 7.11
N HIS A 580 -1.19 -6.48 7.58
CA HIS A 580 -1.48 -7.85 7.11
C HIS A 580 -1.72 -7.90 5.59
N SER A 581 -2.34 -6.86 5.02
CA SER A 581 -2.61 -6.73 3.58
C SER A 581 -1.34 -6.66 2.71
N TRP A 582 -0.18 -6.25 3.27
CA TRP A 582 1.10 -6.33 2.59
C TRP A 582 1.48 -7.78 2.23
N TYR A 583 1.30 -8.68 3.17
CA TYR A 583 1.57 -10.11 2.96
C TYR A 583 0.55 -10.75 2.03
N GLU A 584 -0.71 -10.29 2.10
CA GLU A 584 -1.77 -10.71 1.19
C GLU A 584 -1.45 -10.31 -0.26
N LEU A 585 -0.98 -9.08 -0.48
CA LEU A 585 -0.53 -8.61 -1.78
C LEU A 585 0.61 -9.46 -2.33
N GLY A 586 1.62 -9.77 -1.49
CA GLY A 586 2.74 -10.62 -1.88
C GLY A 586 2.33 -12.05 -2.23
N ALA A 587 1.33 -12.60 -1.54
CA ALA A 587 0.77 -13.91 -1.85
C ALA A 587 -0.05 -13.90 -3.15
N ALA A 588 -0.83 -12.84 -3.40
CA ALA A 588 -1.57 -12.67 -4.65
C ALA A 588 -0.62 -12.52 -5.86
N PHE A 589 0.52 -11.89 -5.68
CA PHE A 589 1.54 -11.67 -6.71
C PHE A 589 2.57 -12.80 -6.83
N ALA A 590 2.36 -13.92 -6.12
CA ALA A 590 3.28 -15.05 -6.17
C ALA A 590 3.63 -15.47 -7.60
N PRO A 591 4.90 -15.79 -7.89
CA PRO A 591 5.36 -16.13 -9.25
C PRO A 591 4.86 -17.50 -9.74
N ILE A 592 4.37 -18.35 -8.84
CA ILE A 592 3.72 -19.62 -9.16
C ILE A 592 2.34 -19.60 -8.50
N TYR A 593 1.31 -19.46 -9.32
CA TYR A 593 -0.08 -19.45 -8.87
C TYR A 593 -0.63 -20.88 -8.86
N THR A 594 -1.42 -21.21 -7.84
CA THR A 594 -1.90 -22.59 -7.66
C THR A 594 -3.41 -22.64 -7.43
N THR A 595 -4.07 -23.63 -8.05
CA THR A 595 -5.48 -23.93 -7.82
C THR A 595 -5.68 -25.45 -7.72
N PHE A 596 -6.80 -25.87 -7.16
CA PHE A 596 -7.21 -27.27 -7.12
C PHE A 596 -8.50 -27.47 -7.91
N ASP A 597 -8.40 -28.25 -9.00
CA ASP A 597 -9.54 -28.63 -9.84
C ASP A 597 -9.36 -30.10 -10.25
N GLY A 598 -9.74 -31.01 -9.36
CA GLY A 598 -9.49 -32.45 -9.53
C GLY A 598 -8.01 -32.85 -9.52
N GLY A 599 -7.11 -31.91 -9.47
CA GLY A 599 -5.65 -32.03 -9.36
C GLY A 599 -5.04 -30.65 -9.03
N ILE A 600 -3.76 -30.64 -8.71
CA ILE A 600 -3.04 -29.39 -8.41
C ILE A 600 -2.61 -28.75 -9.74
N LYS A 601 -3.29 -27.69 -10.13
CA LYS A 601 -2.91 -26.87 -11.28
C LYS A 601 -1.95 -25.80 -10.84
N ILE A 602 -0.85 -25.60 -11.57
CA ILE A 602 0.07 -24.49 -11.42
C ILE A 602 0.07 -23.61 -12.66
N LYS A 603 0.21 -22.31 -12.48
CA LYS A 603 0.44 -21.33 -13.55
C LYS A 603 1.77 -20.62 -13.28
N ASN A 604 2.62 -20.56 -14.32
CA ASN A 604 3.81 -19.72 -14.29
C ASN A 604 3.39 -18.26 -14.51
N THR A 605 3.51 -17.42 -13.51
CA THR A 605 3.14 -16.00 -13.59
C THR A 605 4.35 -15.07 -13.76
N TYR A 606 5.54 -15.63 -14.03
CA TYR A 606 6.67 -14.87 -14.55
C TYR A 606 6.40 -14.37 -15.97
N ASN A 607 7.00 -13.24 -16.31
CA ASN A 607 6.90 -12.63 -17.66
C ASN A 607 7.96 -13.15 -18.61
N PHE A 608 9.13 -13.55 -18.10
CA PHE A 608 10.30 -13.90 -18.90
C PHE A 608 10.89 -15.26 -18.57
N LYS A 609 10.85 -15.70 -17.30
CA LYS A 609 11.46 -16.94 -16.83
C LYS A 609 10.57 -18.17 -17.03
N SER A 610 11.18 -19.24 -17.52
CA SER A 610 10.60 -20.60 -17.46
C SER A 610 10.75 -21.17 -16.05
N LEU A 611 9.88 -22.13 -15.69
CA LEU A 611 10.05 -22.93 -14.46
C LEU A 611 10.97 -24.13 -14.64
N ASP A 612 11.81 -24.15 -15.69
CA ASP A 612 12.81 -25.21 -15.85
C ASP A 612 13.82 -25.21 -14.71
N GLY A 613 14.07 -26.37 -14.12
CA GLY A 613 14.97 -26.53 -12.95
C GLY A 613 14.32 -26.20 -11.60
N TYR A 614 13.06 -25.75 -11.57
CA TYR A 614 12.34 -25.50 -10.30
C TYR A 614 11.84 -26.81 -9.68
N SER A 615 11.61 -26.79 -8.39
CA SER A 615 11.03 -27.91 -7.63
C SER A 615 9.93 -27.46 -6.68
N CYS A 616 9.04 -28.39 -6.36
CA CYS A 616 8.00 -28.24 -5.35
C CYS A 616 8.21 -29.26 -4.24
N GLN A 617 8.40 -28.79 -3.02
CA GLN A 617 8.24 -29.59 -1.81
C GLN A 617 6.79 -29.51 -1.38
N TYR A 618 6.21 -30.64 -0.99
CA TYR A 618 4.82 -30.67 -0.53
C TYR A 618 4.66 -31.42 0.78
N GLU A 619 3.66 -31.00 1.55
CA GLU A 619 3.21 -31.65 2.78
C GLU A 619 1.70 -31.82 2.71
N ILE A 620 1.21 -33.06 2.81
CA ILE A 620 -0.22 -33.32 3.00
C ILE A 620 -0.48 -33.38 4.49
N LEU A 621 -1.39 -32.51 4.93
CA LEU A 621 -1.80 -32.39 6.30
C LEU A 621 -3.11 -33.13 6.56
N GLU A 622 -3.20 -33.77 7.72
CA GLU A 622 -4.42 -34.21 8.38
C GLU A 622 -4.63 -33.27 9.55
N ASP A 623 -5.62 -32.40 9.43
CA ASP A 623 -5.76 -31.18 10.24
C ASP A 623 -4.48 -30.33 10.14
N TYR A 624 -3.70 -30.22 11.21
CA TYR A 624 -2.41 -29.50 11.23
C TYR A 624 -1.18 -30.41 11.27
N SER A 625 -1.38 -31.76 11.22
CA SER A 625 -0.27 -32.72 11.34
C SER A 625 0.15 -33.25 9.97
N VAL A 626 1.46 -33.27 9.69
CA VAL A 626 2.00 -33.79 8.44
C VAL A 626 1.76 -35.30 8.38
N LYS A 627 0.96 -35.73 7.41
CA LYS A 627 0.69 -37.16 7.15
C LYS A 627 1.63 -37.73 6.07
N ARG A 628 1.97 -36.93 5.10
CA ARG A 628 2.88 -37.30 4.01
C ARG A 628 3.58 -36.06 3.48
N ALA A 629 4.87 -36.20 3.21
CA ALA A 629 5.67 -35.16 2.59
C ALA A 629 6.47 -35.73 1.43
N GLY A 630 6.86 -34.88 0.49
CA GLY A 630 7.70 -35.27 -0.64
C GLY A 630 8.16 -34.05 -1.45
N ALA A 631 8.86 -34.33 -2.53
CA ALA A 631 9.28 -33.32 -3.49
C ALA A 631 9.11 -33.84 -4.92
N VAL A 632 8.76 -32.91 -5.82
CA VAL A 632 8.65 -33.18 -7.25
C VAL A 632 9.35 -32.09 -8.04
N PRO A 633 10.01 -32.40 -9.14
CA PRO A 633 10.47 -31.37 -10.07
C PRO A 633 9.27 -30.70 -10.74
N LEU A 634 9.38 -29.41 -11.08
CA LEU A 634 8.38 -28.76 -11.91
C LEU A 634 8.65 -29.05 -13.40
N PRO A 635 7.60 -29.08 -14.24
CA PRO A 635 7.80 -29.12 -15.68
C PRO A 635 8.46 -27.83 -16.17
N ALA A 636 9.19 -27.89 -17.27
CA ALA A 636 9.72 -26.72 -17.95
C ALA A 636 8.56 -25.90 -18.55
N LEU A 637 7.95 -25.07 -17.72
CA LEU A 637 6.74 -24.32 -18.01
C LEU A 637 7.09 -22.91 -18.47
N ALA A 638 6.75 -22.58 -19.70
CA ALA A 638 6.98 -21.25 -20.27
C ALA A 638 6.21 -20.17 -19.48
N PRO A 639 6.62 -18.89 -19.56
CA PRO A 639 5.85 -17.77 -19.00
C PRO A 639 4.37 -17.82 -19.40
N HIS A 640 3.49 -17.53 -18.46
CA HIS A 640 2.02 -17.50 -18.56
C HIS A 640 1.36 -18.86 -18.86
N ALA A 641 2.11 -19.95 -19.00
CA ALA A 641 1.56 -21.28 -19.24
C ALA A 641 1.12 -21.98 -17.94
N ASP A 642 0.24 -22.98 -18.11
CA ASP A 642 -0.31 -23.80 -17.03
C ASP A 642 0.15 -25.26 -17.12
N ALA A 643 0.19 -25.96 -15.99
CA ALA A 643 0.42 -27.40 -15.92
C ALA A 643 -0.27 -28.01 -14.70
N ILE A 644 -0.48 -29.33 -14.74
CA ILE A 644 -0.93 -30.10 -13.58
C ILE A 644 0.29 -30.77 -12.93
N LEU A 645 0.46 -30.59 -11.63
CA LEU A 645 1.50 -31.28 -10.87
C LEU A 645 1.10 -32.74 -10.59
N SER A 646 2.01 -33.65 -10.88
CA SER A 646 1.84 -35.08 -10.62
C SER A 646 2.10 -35.41 -9.13
N ILE A 647 1.26 -34.89 -8.25
CA ILE A 647 1.27 -35.21 -6.82
C ILE A 647 0.02 -36.06 -6.52
N ASN A 648 0.23 -37.24 -5.92
CA ASN A 648 -0.90 -38.04 -5.47
C ASN A 648 -1.54 -37.42 -4.21
N THR A 649 -2.71 -36.85 -4.37
CA THR A 649 -3.49 -36.22 -3.28
C THR A 649 -4.49 -37.16 -2.60
N HIS A 650 -4.56 -38.42 -3.05
CA HIS A 650 -5.47 -39.41 -2.46
C HIS A 650 -5.08 -39.74 -1.00
N ILE A 651 -6.06 -39.73 -0.14
CA ILE A 651 -5.94 -40.08 1.29
C ILE A 651 -6.55 -41.45 1.50
N GLU A 652 -5.72 -42.43 1.84
CA GLU A 652 -6.17 -43.74 2.22
C GLU A 652 -6.70 -43.73 3.67
N ASN A 653 -7.89 -44.27 3.90
CA ASN A 653 -8.54 -44.37 5.21
C ASN A 653 -8.64 -43.02 5.95
N PRO A 654 -9.37 -42.03 5.40
CA PRO A 654 -9.50 -40.73 6.03
C PRO A 654 -10.15 -40.84 7.42
N ILE A 655 -9.63 -40.06 8.37
CA ILE A 655 -10.19 -40.01 9.72
C ILE A 655 -11.52 -39.26 9.69
N ALA A 656 -12.51 -39.80 10.39
CA ALA A 656 -13.81 -39.17 10.52
C ALA A 656 -13.71 -37.75 11.10
N GLY A 657 -14.24 -36.77 10.39
CA GLY A 657 -14.28 -35.38 10.79
C GLY A 657 -12.94 -34.60 10.69
N ALA A 658 -11.89 -35.23 10.18
CA ALA A 658 -10.61 -34.50 9.91
C ALA A 658 -10.68 -33.68 8.61
N ASP A 659 -10.02 -32.56 8.60
CA ASP A 659 -9.78 -31.75 7.40
C ASP A 659 -8.43 -32.09 6.78
N TYR A 660 -8.33 -31.98 5.44
CA TYR A 660 -7.11 -32.28 4.71
C TYR A 660 -6.67 -31.10 3.87
N TYR A 661 -5.37 -30.78 3.97
CA TYR A 661 -4.74 -29.68 3.22
C TYR A 661 -3.47 -30.18 2.56
N ILE A 662 -3.00 -29.46 1.56
CA ILE A 662 -1.67 -29.63 1.01
C ILE A 662 -0.94 -28.29 1.03
N ASN A 663 0.22 -28.26 1.69
CA ASN A 663 1.19 -27.15 1.60
C ASN A 663 2.09 -27.41 0.40
N LEU A 664 2.34 -26.38 -0.38
CA LEU A 664 3.24 -26.39 -1.52
C LEU A 664 4.29 -25.29 -1.31
N SER A 665 5.56 -25.66 -1.35
CA SER A 665 6.69 -24.73 -1.26
C SER A 665 7.55 -24.89 -2.51
N PHE A 666 7.73 -23.78 -3.25
CA PHE A 666 8.42 -23.76 -4.53
C PHE A 666 9.84 -23.21 -4.38
N PHE A 667 10.78 -23.82 -5.12
CA PHE A 667 12.21 -23.50 -5.05
C PHE A 667 12.83 -23.39 -6.45
N ASP A 668 13.75 -22.44 -6.61
CA ASP A 668 14.69 -22.31 -7.71
C ASP A 668 16.06 -22.79 -7.20
N GLY A 669 16.43 -24.03 -7.47
CA GLY A 669 17.52 -24.70 -6.79
C GLY A 669 17.26 -24.80 -5.28
N GLU A 670 18.10 -24.15 -4.47
CA GLU A 670 17.92 -24.06 -3.01
C GLU A 670 17.15 -22.79 -2.56
N LYS A 671 16.95 -21.85 -3.46
CA LYS A 671 16.30 -20.58 -3.17
C LYS A 671 14.79 -20.76 -3.06
N PHE A 672 14.23 -20.43 -1.90
CA PHE A 672 12.77 -20.36 -1.72
C PHE A 672 12.17 -19.28 -2.63
N VAL A 673 11.07 -19.60 -3.30
CA VAL A 673 10.35 -18.72 -4.24
C VAL A 673 9.02 -18.24 -3.67
N CYS A 674 8.10 -19.18 -3.42
CA CYS A 674 6.80 -18.88 -2.84
C CYS A 674 6.18 -20.15 -2.24
N ARG A 675 5.08 -19.96 -1.52
CA ARG A 675 4.29 -21.06 -0.96
C ARG A 675 2.80 -20.85 -1.23
N SER A 676 2.06 -21.93 -1.21
CA SER A 676 0.60 -21.90 -1.16
C SER A 676 0.05 -23.08 -0.36
N GLN A 677 -1.22 -22.98 0.05
CA GLN A 677 -1.96 -24.07 0.68
C GLN A 677 -3.28 -24.25 -0.03
N LEU A 678 -3.65 -25.51 -0.30
CA LEU A 678 -4.91 -25.86 -0.92
C LEU A 678 -5.67 -26.83 -0.02
N LYS A 679 -6.99 -26.64 0.12
CA LYS A 679 -7.87 -27.61 0.81
C LYS A 679 -8.13 -28.78 -0.11
N LEU A 680 -7.95 -30.00 0.39
CA LEU A 680 -8.24 -31.22 -0.36
C LEU A 680 -9.72 -31.61 -0.16
N PRO A 681 -10.40 -32.15 -1.17
CA PRO A 681 -11.84 -32.45 -1.11
C PRO A 681 -12.17 -33.71 -0.30
N THR A 682 -11.16 -34.37 0.29
CA THR A 682 -11.35 -35.56 1.08
C THR A 682 -12.15 -35.28 2.35
N LYS A 683 -13.27 -35.95 2.53
CA LYS A 683 -14.13 -35.88 3.71
C LYS A 683 -14.49 -37.26 4.19
N ALA A 684 -14.52 -37.44 5.50
CA ALA A 684 -15.15 -38.60 6.15
C ALA A 684 -16.15 -38.07 7.19
N GLU A 685 -17.33 -38.70 7.25
CA GLU A 685 -18.43 -38.25 8.12
C GLU A 685 -18.00 -38.23 9.58
N LYS A 686 -18.39 -37.20 10.30
CA LYS A 686 -18.17 -37.07 11.74
C LYS A 686 -18.95 -38.15 12.48
N LYS A 687 -18.33 -38.81 13.46
CA LYS A 687 -19.03 -39.71 14.39
C LYS A 687 -19.81 -38.88 15.40
N THR A 688 -20.94 -39.42 15.87
CA THR A 688 -21.72 -38.79 16.95
C THR A 688 -20.92 -38.79 18.24
N TYR A 689 -20.94 -37.68 18.95
CA TYR A 689 -20.36 -37.55 20.29
C TYR A 689 -21.16 -38.42 21.26
N ASP A 690 -20.49 -39.32 21.97
CA ASP A 690 -21.07 -40.20 23.01
C ASP A 690 -20.34 -39.89 24.34
N PRO A 691 -20.85 -38.93 25.12
CA PRO A 691 -20.22 -38.52 26.36
C PRO A 691 -20.40 -39.63 27.42
N SER A 692 -19.30 -39.92 28.12
CA SER A 692 -19.29 -40.78 29.29
C SER A 692 -18.89 -39.95 30.51
N GLY A 693 -19.51 -40.23 31.67
CA GLY A 693 -19.21 -39.52 32.92
C GLY A 693 -20.19 -39.82 34.03
N LYS A 694 -20.09 -39.15 35.14
CA LYS A 694 -21.02 -39.23 36.25
C LYS A 694 -22.29 -38.45 35.95
N GLU A 695 -23.44 -38.92 36.60
CA GLU A 695 -24.72 -38.21 36.51
C GLU A 695 -24.57 -36.74 36.88
N LEU A 696 -25.20 -35.86 36.10
CA LEU A 696 -25.22 -34.40 36.33
C LEU A 696 -26.28 -34.06 37.38
N LYS A 697 -25.97 -33.08 38.24
CA LYS A 697 -26.92 -32.46 39.15
C LYS A 697 -27.36 -31.12 38.58
N THR A 698 -28.66 -30.83 38.74
CA THR A 698 -29.23 -29.52 38.35
C THR A 698 -29.88 -28.91 39.54
N GLU A 699 -29.52 -27.69 39.87
CA GLU A 699 -30.10 -26.95 40.99
C GLU A 699 -30.61 -25.59 40.51
N LEU A 700 -31.75 -25.13 41.03
CA LEU A 700 -32.29 -23.81 40.80
C LEU A 700 -32.04 -22.96 42.04
N VAL A 701 -31.25 -21.89 41.96
CA VAL A 701 -30.89 -21.02 43.06
C VAL A 701 -31.06 -19.55 42.63
N ASP A 702 -31.97 -18.81 43.22
CA ASP A 702 -32.18 -17.39 42.97
C ASP A 702 -32.23 -17.02 41.46
N GLU A 703 -33.12 -17.65 40.71
CA GLU A 703 -33.32 -17.48 39.26
C GLU A 703 -32.11 -17.91 38.39
N ARG A 704 -31.15 -18.62 38.99
CA ARG A 704 -29.99 -19.21 38.28
C ARG A 704 -30.15 -20.71 38.17
N ILE A 705 -29.70 -21.30 37.11
CA ILE A 705 -29.58 -22.72 36.90
C ILE A 705 -28.12 -23.12 37.06
N LEU A 706 -27.81 -23.93 38.06
CA LEU A 706 -26.50 -24.51 38.27
C LEU A 706 -26.51 -25.95 37.84
N VAL A 707 -25.61 -26.30 36.89
CA VAL A 707 -25.37 -27.69 36.47
C VAL A 707 -23.98 -28.09 36.94
N SER A 708 -23.92 -29.17 37.72
CA SER A 708 -22.66 -29.66 38.28
C SER A 708 -22.40 -31.10 37.87
N GLY A 709 -21.15 -31.40 37.51
CA GLY A 709 -20.64 -32.73 37.25
C GLY A 709 -19.63 -33.20 38.29
N ALA A 710 -18.72 -34.08 37.93
CA ALA A 710 -17.76 -34.65 38.89
C ALA A 710 -16.70 -33.62 39.33
N ASP A 711 -16.26 -32.78 38.44
CA ASP A 711 -15.14 -31.86 38.59
C ASP A 711 -15.39 -30.45 37.97
N PHE A 712 -16.65 -30.18 37.58
CA PHE A 712 -17.02 -28.89 36.98
C PHE A 712 -18.38 -28.37 37.47
N SER A 713 -18.62 -27.10 37.33
CA SER A 713 -19.91 -26.46 37.46
C SER A 713 -20.10 -25.35 36.44
N VAL A 714 -21.32 -25.24 35.91
CA VAL A 714 -21.74 -24.23 34.95
C VAL A 714 -22.97 -23.52 35.48
N GLU A 715 -22.92 -22.21 35.61
CA GLU A 715 -24.02 -21.38 36.03
C GLU A 715 -24.64 -20.66 34.84
N PHE A 716 -25.96 -20.70 34.77
CA PHE A 716 -26.75 -19.94 33.78
C PHE A 716 -27.59 -18.91 34.50
N LYS A 717 -27.52 -17.67 34.00
CA LYS A 717 -28.26 -16.53 34.49
C LYS A 717 -28.74 -15.69 33.33
N ASP A 718 -29.96 -15.17 33.41
CA ASP A 718 -30.53 -14.29 32.37
C ASP A 718 -30.43 -14.83 30.94
N GLY A 719 -30.49 -16.16 30.81
CA GLY A 719 -30.46 -16.86 29.54
C GLY A 719 -29.08 -17.17 28.97
N VAL A 720 -27.99 -16.75 29.62
CA VAL A 720 -26.62 -16.95 29.18
C VAL A 720 -25.78 -17.69 30.23
N ILE A 721 -24.63 -18.24 29.82
CA ILE A 721 -23.67 -18.81 30.77
C ILE A 721 -23.02 -17.66 31.53
N SER A 722 -23.20 -17.63 32.85
CA SER A 722 -22.68 -16.55 33.72
C SER A 722 -21.39 -16.91 34.43
N ARG A 723 -21.12 -18.21 34.64
CA ARG A 723 -19.91 -18.69 35.28
C ARG A 723 -19.61 -20.12 34.84
N TYR A 724 -18.34 -20.40 34.68
CA TYR A 724 -17.85 -21.72 34.40
C TYR A 724 -16.61 -22.04 35.25
N GLU A 725 -16.68 -23.11 36.02
CA GLU A 725 -15.58 -23.60 36.85
C GLU A 725 -15.28 -25.04 36.54
N ARG A 726 -14.00 -25.42 36.61
CA ARG A 726 -13.58 -26.84 36.56
C ARG A 726 -12.42 -27.07 37.54
N SER A 727 -12.58 -28.09 38.40
CA SER A 727 -11.69 -28.31 39.54
C SER A 727 -11.62 -27.05 40.40
N ASP A 728 -10.50 -26.46 40.66
CA ASP A 728 -10.36 -25.22 41.39
C ASP A 728 -10.11 -23.97 40.49
N ILE A 729 -10.42 -24.11 39.16
CA ILE A 729 -10.15 -23.05 38.15
C ILE A 729 -11.48 -22.39 37.77
N THR A 730 -11.63 -21.11 38.07
CA THR A 730 -12.67 -20.25 37.48
C THR A 730 -12.18 -19.84 36.09
N VAL A 731 -12.89 -20.31 35.07
CA VAL A 731 -12.58 -20.06 33.64
C VAL A 731 -13.05 -18.67 33.25
N PHE A 732 -14.27 -18.33 33.63
CA PHE A 732 -14.83 -16.98 33.60
C PHE A 732 -15.97 -16.89 34.61
N ASP A 733 -16.23 -15.67 35.10
CA ASP A 733 -17.22 -15.35 36.15
C ASP A 733 -18.11 -14.16 35.79
N LYS A 734 -18.12 -13.78 34.53
CA LYS A 734 -19.01 -12.78 33.96
C LYS A 734 -19.85 -13.43 32.85
N PRO A 735 -21.14 -13.08 32.74
CA PRO A 735 -21.97 -13.50 31.62
C PRO A 735 -21.30 -13.13 30.31
N PHE A 736 -21.37 -13.97 29.29
CA PHE A 736 -21.03 -13.52 27.96
C PHE A 736 -22.13 -12.63 27.40
N ASP A 737 -21.73 -11.67 26.56
CA ASP A 737 -22.64 -10.78 25.86
C ASP A 737 -22.72 -11.13 24.38
N PHE A 738 -23.82 -10.75 23.72
CA PHE A 738 -23.87 -10.76 22.27
C PHE A 738 -23.22 -9.50 21.73
N THR A 739 -22.60 -9.62 20.58
CA THR A 739 -22.05 -8.47 19.85
C THR A 739 -22.55 -8.45 18.41
N VAL A 740 -23.03 -7.29 17.98
CA VAL A 740 -23.45 -7.01 16.60
C VAL A 740 -22.66 -5.79 16.08
N PHE A 741 -21.70 -5.32 16.83
CA PHE A 741 -20.89 -4.13 16.57
C PHE A 741 -19.40 -4.46 16.51
N ARG A 742 -18.69 -3.80 15.60
CA ARG A 742 -17.23 -3.64 15.62
C ARG A 742 -16.90 -2.15 15.49
N ALA A 743 -15.76 -1.73 16.00
CA ALA A 743 -15.20 -0.43 15.64
C ALA A 743 -15.12 -0.33 14.11
N HIS A 744 -15.58 0.78 13.54
CA HIS A 744 -15.57 0.90 12.09
C HIS A 744 -14.14 0.93 11.56
N ILE A 745 -13.96 0.38 10.38
CA ILE A 745 -12.76 0.58 9.57
C ILE A 745 -13.02 1.70 8.56
N ASP A 746 -12.00 2.27 7.96
CA ASP A 746 -12.15 3.36 7.00
C ASP A 746 -13.10 3.01 5.83
N ASN A 747 -13.15 1.74 5.44
CA ASN A 747 -14.08 1.25 4.41
C ASN A 747 -15.55 1.18 4.86
N ASP A 748 -15.83 1.19 6.15
CA ASP A 748 -17.19 1.27 6.68
C ASP A 748 -17.70 2.71 6.72
N GLY A 749 -16.79 3.71 6.73
CA GLY A 749 -17.11 5.13 6.69
C GLY A 749 -15.93 5.95 7.18
N ILE A 750 -15.48 6.90 6.38
CA ILE A 750 -14.42 7.84 6.74
C ILE A 750 -15.00 9.13 7.33
N LEU A 751 -14.16 9.89 8.03
CA LEU A 751 -14.57 11.13 8.75
C LEU A 751 -14.98 12.29 7.85
N MET A 752 -15.13 12.10 6.55
CA MET A 752 -15.42 13.12 5.56
C MET A 752 -16.91 13.22 5.23
N GLU A 753 -17.36 14.39 4.81
CA GLU A 753 -18.76 14.67 4.43
C GLU A 753 -19.00 14.56 2.91
N GLU A 754 -18.11 13.94 2.15
CA GLU A 754 -18.25 13.80 0.71
C GLU A 754 -19.35 12.78 0.32
N PRO A 755 -20.23 13.09 -0.65
CA PRO A 755 -21.40 12.27 -0.93
C PRO A 755 -21.09 10.92 -1.61
N TRP A 756 -19.88 10.73 -2.11
CA TRP A 756 -19.47 9.49 -2.80
C TRP A 756 -18.76 8.48 -1.88
N PHE A 757 -18.57 8.80 -0.59
CA PHE A 757 -18.09 7.85 0.40
C PHE A 757 -19.23 7.02 1.00
N HIS A 758 -18.99 5.74 1.23
CA HIS A 758 -19.96 4.84 1.83
C HIS A 758 -20.13 5.13 3.32
N LYS A 759 -21.38 5.10 3.80
CA LYS A 759 -21.73 5.49 5.18
C LYS A 759 -22.31 4.33 6.02
N ASN A 760 -21.79 3.12 5.88
CA ASN A 760 -22.23 1.97 6.70
C ASN A 760 -22.09 2.24 8.20
N ALA A 761 -20.99 2.85 8.63
CA ALA A 761 -20.75 3.22 10.03
C ALA A 761 -21.81 4.18 10.57
N GLU A 762 -22.28 5.15 9.77
CA GLU A 762 -23.37 6.04 10.16
C GLU A 762 -24.70 5.27 10.37
N GLU A 763 -25.02 4.35 9.48
CA GLU A 763 -26.22 3.50 9.61
C GLU A 763 -26.14 2.64 10.87
N TRP A 764 -24.96 2.09 11.20
CA TRP A 764 -24.75 1.30 12.42
C TRP A 764 -24.94 2.13 13.69
N ARG A 765 -24.42 3.35 13.73
CA ARG A 765 -24.63 4.29 14.85
C ARG A 765 -26.10 4.72 14.97
N LEU A 766 -26.77 5.01 13.84
CA LEU A 766 -28.17 5.33 13.82
C LEU A 766 -29.06 4.17 14.29
N ALA A 767 -28.67 2.94 13.99
CA ALA A 767 -29.32 1.73 14.47
C ALA A 767 -28.94 1.40 15.93
N ARG A 768 -27.89 2.01 16.48
CA ARG A 768 -27.32 1.75 17.81
C ARG A 768 -26.85 0.31 17.96
N LEU A 769 -26.09 -0.18 16.99
CA LEU A 769 -25.58 -1.56 17.04
C LEU A 769 -24.56 -1.75 18.18
N ASP A 770 -23.92 -0.68 18.66
CA ASP A 770 -23.04 -0.59 19.83
C ASP A 770 -23.77 -0.73 21.17
N ASP A 771 -25.10 -0.54 21.20
CA ASP A 771 -25.95 -0.62 22.41
C ASP A 771 -26.86 -1.87 22.38
N MET A 772 -26.45 -2.94 21.71
CA MET A 772 -27.24 -4.18 21.60
C MET A 772 -27.13 -5.06 22.84
N HIS A 773 -28.26 -5.29 23.52
CA HIS A 773 -28.34 -6.12 24.71
C HIS A 773 -29.28 -7.30 24.54
N PHE A 774 -28.94 -8.44 25.15
CA PHE A 774 -29.80 -9.61 25.19
C PHE A 774 -30.78 -9.52 26.36
N TYR A 775 -32.07 -9.69 26.08
CA TYR A 775 -33.17 -9.71 27.04
C TYR A 775 -33.86 -11.07 27.00
N SER A 776 -33.57 -11.91 27.98
CA SER A 776 -34.14 -13.23 28.10
C SER A 776 -35.57 -13.19 28.63
N TYR A 777 -36.43 -14.09 28.13
CA TYR A 777 -37.80 -14.31 28.63
C TYR A 777 -37.84 -15.41 29.70
N GLY A 778 -36.70 -15.98 30.05
CA GLY A 778 -36.56 -17.02 31.06
C GLY A 778 -35.84 -18.27 30.56
N MET A 779 -35.57 -19.18 31.45
CA MET A 779 -34.82 -20.39 31.17
C MET A 779 -35.60 -21.64 31.60
N ARG A 780 -35.40 -22.74 30.89
CA ARG A 780 -35.96 -24.07 31.25
C ARG A 780 -34.83 -25.08 31.21
N ALA A 781 -34.80 -25.99 32.20
CA ALA A 781 -33.85 -27.11 32.24
C ALA A 781 -34.58 -28.45 32.23
N ARG A 782 -34.02 -29.43 31.49
CA ARG A 782 -34.46 -30.83 31.53
C ARG A 782 -33.27 -31.78 31.37
N GLY A 783 -33.34 -32.93 31.99
CA GLY A 783 -32.40 -34.03 31.73
C GLY A 783 -32.81 -34.82 30.48
N GLU A 784 -31.84 -35.15 29.61
CA GLU A 784 -32.08 -35.93 28.40
C GLU A 784 -30.82 -36.71 28.04
N ASN A 785 -30.94 -38.06 27.92
CA ASN A 785 -29.84 -38.96 27.50
C ASN A 785 -28.51 -38.75 28.25
N GLY A 786 -28.58 -38.51 29.57
CA GLY A 786 -27.36 -38.26 30.38
C GLY A 786 -26.79 -36.85 30.32
N ALA A 787 -27.35 -35.97 29.50
CA ALA A 787 -27.02 -34.53 29.42
C ALA A 787 -28.11 -33.70 30.10
N VAL A 788 -27.80 -32.42 30.40
CA VAL A 788 -28.78 -31.42 30.82
C VAL A 788 -28.98 -30.44 29.68
N ILE A 789 -30.22 -30.31 29.22
CA ILE A 789 -30.63 -29.34 28.21
C ILE A 789 -31.16 -28.09 28.91
N ILE A 790 -30.65 -26.92 28.55
CA ILE A 790 -31.17 -25.63 28.98
C ILE A 790 -31.62 -24.86 27.74
N GLU A 791 -32.84 -24.39 27.75
CA GLU A 791 -33.44 -23.61 26.67
C GLU A 791 -33.83 -22.23 27.16
N THR A 792 -33.54 -21.20 26.37
CA THR A 792 -33.95 -19.84 26.59
C THR A 792 -34.38 -19.17 25.28
N ASP A 793 -35.39 -18.31 25.39
CA ASP A 793 -35.88 -17.45 24.34
C ASP A 793 -35.67 -15.98 24.78
N GLY A 794 -35.39 -15.09 23.84
CA GLY A 794 -35.16 -13.67 24.12
C GLY A 794 -35.01 -12.85 22.85
N LYS A 795 -34.58 -11.62 23.06
CA LYS A 795 -34.28 -10.69 21.97
C LYS A 795 -32.96 -9.95 22.23
N ILE A 796 -32.21 -9.71 21.18
CA ILE A 796 -31.14 -8.73 21.19
C ILE A 796 -31.69 -7.47 20.55
N LEU A 797 -31.66 -6.35 21.26
CA LEU A 797 -32.13 -5.05 20.76
C LEU A 797 -31.47 -3.91 21.51
N PRO A 798 -31.35 -2.74 20.87
CA PRO A 798 -30.77 -1.55 21.48
C PRO A 798 -31.83 -0.73 22.20
N THR A 799 -31.40 0.12 23.12
CA THR A 799 -32.26 1.06 23.83
C THR A 799 -33.03 1.96 22.89
N GLY A 800 -34.36 2.01 23.04
CA GLY A 800 -35.24 2.97 22.33
C GLY A 800 -35.44 2.68 20.84
N LYS A 801 -35.09 1.51 20.35
CA LYS A 801 -35.30 1.06 18.96
C LYS A 801 -36.12 -0.22 18.92
N HIS A 802 -36.80 -0.49 17.79
CA HIS A 802 -37.55 -1.73 17.54
C HIS A 802 -36.92 -2.45 16.34
N LEU A 803 -35.67 -2.89 16.52
CA LEU A 803 -34.91 -3.68 15.55
C LEU A 803 -33.94 -4.59 16.31
N GLY A 804 -33.50 -5.66 15.68
CA GLY A 804 -32.52 -6.57 16.29
C GLY A 804 -32.75 -8.02 15.88
N PHE A 805 -32.54 -8.95 16.82
CA PHE A 805 -32.68 -10.38 16.57
C PHE A 805 -33.57 -11.04 17.65
N GLU A 806 -34.52 -11.87 17.20
CA GLU A 806 -35.14 -12.88 18.03
C GLU A 806 -34.17 -14.04 18.20
N ILE A 807 -33.89 -14.41 19.46
CA ILE A 807 -32.85 -15.37 19.80
C ILE A 807 -33.48 -16.54 20.51
N LYS A 808 -33.13 -17.75 20.05
CA LYS A 808 -33.40 -19.02 20.80
C LYS A 808 -32.06 -19.69 21.02
N ILE A 809 -31.73 -19.98 22.27
CA ILE A 809 -30.52 -20.71 22.62
C ILE A 809 -30.89 -22.05 23.25
N LYS A 810 -30.25 -23.10 22.77
CA LYS A 810 -30.25 -24.40 23.37
C LYS A 810 -28.83 -24.73 23.83
N TYR A 811 -28.65 -24.86 25.13
CA TYR A 811 -27.42 -25.40 25.68
C TYR A 811 -27.58 -26.87 25.98
N THR A 812 -26.56 -27.66 25.63
CA THR A 812 -26.45 -29.06 26.03
C THR A 812 -25.20 -29.23 26.88
N VAL A 813 -25.41 -29.43 28.19
CA VAL A 813 -24.31 -29.70 29.14
C VAL A 813 -24.08 -31.21 29.21
N TYR A 814 -22.91 -31.63 28.78
CA TYR A 814 -22.50 -33.04 28.76
C TYR A 814 -21.76 -33.42 30.04
N GLN A 815 -21.79 -34.72 30.38
CA GLN A 815 -21.20 -35.27 31.59
C GLN A 815 -19.70 -34.99 31.75
N GLY A 816 -18.97 -34.75 30.66
CA GLY A 816 -17.55 -34.35 30.66
C GLY A 816 -17.26 -32.88 30.84
N GLY A 817 -18.29 -32.05 31.11
CA GLY A 817 -18.18 -30.62 31.28
C GLY A 817 -18.19 -29.79 29.96
N VAL A 818 -18.23 -30.45 28.82
CA VAL A 818 -18.43 -29.76 27.54
C VAL A 818 -19.85 -29.19 27.46
N VAL A 819 -20.00 -27.94 27.08
CA VAL A 819 -21.28 -27.25 26.89
C VAL A 819 -21.41 -26.86 25.43
N LEU A 820 -22.34 -27.48 24.71
CA LEU A 820 -22.72 -27.06 23.35
C LEU A 820 -23.74 -25.92 23.44
N ALA A 821 -23.49 -24.82 22.74
CA ALA A 821 -24.43 -23.70 22.55
C ALA A 821 -24.91 -23.70 21.09
N GLU A 822 -26.23 -23.79 20.90
CA GLU A 822 -26.92 -23.67 19.60
C GLU A 822 -27.77 -22.41 19.64
N ILE A 823 -27.33 -21.35 18.93
CA ILE A 823 -27.94 -20.02 18.89
C ILE A 823 -28.67 -19.85 17.56
N ASN A 824 -29.99 -19.79 17.59
CA ASN A 824 -30.81 -19.46 16.44
C ASN A 824 -31.19 -17.99 16.51
N ALA A 825 -30.83 -17.23 15.49
CA ALA A 825 -31.05 -15.81 15.38
C ALA A 825 -31.93 -15.49 14.17
N VAL A 826 -33.00 -14.73 14.41
CA VAL A 826 -33.94 -14.29 13.36
C VAL A 826 -34.03 -12.77 13.41
N PRO A 827 -33.62 -12.05 12.34
CA PRO A 827 -33.67 -10.60 12.34
C PRO A 827 -35.10 -10.08 12.37
N PHE A 828 -35.33 -8.94 13.01
CA PHE A 828 -36.62 -8.24 13.00
C PHE A 828 -36.43 -6.72 12.99
N GLY A 829 -37.47 -6.00 12.57
CA GLY A 829 -37.42 -4.54 12.42
C GLY A 829 -36.58 -4.13 11.20
N LYS A 830 -36.24 -2.85 11.13
CA LYS A 830 -35.42 -2.32 10.06
C LYS A 830 -33.95 -2.23 10.50
N LEU A 831 -33.25 -3.35 10.41
CA LEU A 831 -31.79 -3.38 10.54
C LEU A 831 -31.12 -2.68 9.35
N PRO A 832 -29.86 -2.19 9.50
CA PRO A 832 -29.00 -1.81 8.37
C PRO A 832 -28.92 -2.94 7.34
N GLU A 833 -28.77 -2.55 6.07
CA GLU A 833 -28.67 -3.54 4.97
C GLU A 833 -27.42 -4.43 5.14
N ARG A 834 -26.35 -3.87 5.68
CA ARG A 834 -25.08 -4.53 5.96
C ARG A 834 -24.78 -4.44 7.45
N LEU A 835 -24.43 -5.56 8.03
CA LEU A 835 -24.06 -5.66 9.45
C LEU A 835 -22.54 -5.81 9.59
N PRO A 836 -21.92 -5.24 10.63
CA PRO A 836 -20.47 -5.36 10.82
C PRO A 836 -20.06 -6.77 11.27
N ARG A 837 -20.81 -7.37 12.21
CA ARG A 837 -20.55 -8.72 12.72
C ARG A 837 -21.78 -9.27 13.45
N PHE A 838 -21.72 -10.57 13.77
CA PHE A 838 -22.56 -11.18 14.80
C PHE A 838 -21.75 -12.26 15.54
N GLY A 839 -21.72 -12.17 16.85
CA GLY A 839 -20.99 -13.12 17.67
C GLY A 839 -21.34 -13.01 19.15
N VAL A 840 -20.51 -13.66 19.97
CA VAL A 840 -20.54 -13.60 21.44
C VAL A 840 -19.20 -13.06 21.95
N HIS A 841 -19.27 -12.33 23.05
CA HIS A 841 -18.12 -11.66 23.68
C HIS A 841 -17.93 -12.17 25.11
N PHE A 842 -16.74 -12.69 25.41
CA PHE A 842 -16.31 -13.12 26.75
C PHE A 842 -15.29 -12.13 27.30
N THR A 843 -15.51 -11.69 28.53
CA THR A 843 -14.53 -10.99 29.35
C THR A 843 -13.67 -12.00 30.08
N ILE A 844 -12.37 -12.01 29.87
CA ILE A 844 -11.42 -13.03 30.31
C ILE A 844 -10.40 -12.41 31.26
N ASP A 845 -10.05 -13.10 32.34
CA ASP A 845 -9.01 -12.68 33.26
C ASP A 845 -7.67 -12.50 32.51
N LYS A 846 -6.98 -11.40 32.79
CA LYS A 846 -5.70 -11.03 32.17
C LYS A 846 -4.60 -12.10 32.32
N LYS A 847 -4.73 -12.99 33.34
CA LYS A 847 -3.79 -14.11 33.51
C LYS A 847 -3.75 -15.06 32.31
N TYR A 848 -4.84 -15.21 31.56
CA TYR A 848 -4.86 -15.95 30.30
C TYR A 848 -4.31 -15.04 29.19
N ASP A 849 -3.00 -14.90 29.18
CA ASP A 849 -2.27 -13.96 28.34
C ASP A 849 -2.03 -14.44 26.90
N SER A 850 -2.35 -15.71 26.61
CA SER A 850 -2.05 -16.34 25.33
C SER A 850 -3.24 -17.12 24.78
N VAL A 851 -3.35 -17.19 23.46
CA VAL A 851 -4.30 -18.02 22.73
C VAL A 851 -3.55 -18.99 21.82
N GLU A 852 -4.00 -20.26 21.82
CA GLU A 852 -3.60 -21.26 20.83
C GLU A 852 -4.84 -21.62 20.01
N TRP A 853 -4.70 -21.65 18.67
CA TRP A 853 -5.82 -22.00 17.80
C TRP A 853 -5.40 -22.87 16.62
N TYR A 854 -6.33 -23.71 16.19
CA TYR A 854 -6.29 -24.40 14.91
C TYR A 854 -7.25 -23.69 13.96
N GLY A 855 -6.69 -22.99 12.99
CA GLY A 855 -7.41 -22.10 12.08
C GLY A 855 -6.45 -21.36 11.18
N ARG A 856 -6.90 -20.24 10.57
CA ARG A 856 -6.02 -19.39 9.79
C ARG A 856 -5.11 -18.56 10.69
N GLY A 857 -3.92 -18.36 10.24
CA GLY A 857 -2.91 -17.58 10.93
C GLY A 857 -1.60 -17.49 10.12
N GLU A 858 -0.52 -17.01 10.70
CA GLU A 858 -0.30 -16.49 12.07
C GLU A 858 -0.77 -15.03 12.29
N ARG A 859 -1.11 -14.30 11.23
CA ARG A 859 -1.53 -12.89 11.26
C ARG A 859 -3.03 -12.81 11.26
N GLU A 860 -3.56 -11.65 11.68
CA GLU A 860 -4.97 -11.33 11.48
C GLU A 860 -5.35 -11.48 10.01
N ASN A 861 -6.58 -11.89 9.78
CA ASN A 861 -7.11 -12.17 8.47
C ASN A 861 -8.63 -12.03 8.46
N TYR A 862 -9.22 -11.81 7.29
CA TYR A 862 -10.63 -11.54 7.11
C TYR A 862 -11.17 -12.37 5.95
N SER A 863 -12.48 -12.48 5.80
CA SER A 863 -13.12 -13.36 4.83
C SER A 863 -12.64 -13.11 3.39
N ASP A 864 -12.37 -11.88 3.02
CA ASP A 864 -11.88 -11.41 1.72
C ASP A 864 -10.36 -11.12 1.68
N CYS A 865 -9.63 -11.36 2.81
CA CYS A 865 -8.20 -11.11 2.94
C CYS A 865 -7.54 -12.21 3.78
N LYS A 866 -7.29 -13.40 3.19
CA LYS A 866 -6.81 -14.59 3.91
C LYS A 866 -5.90 -15.52 3.11
N LEU A 867 -5.46 -15.12 1.92
CA LEU A 867 -4.58 -15.91 1.06
C LEU A 867 -3.20 -16.13 1.69
N ALA A 868 -2.67 -15.09 2.37
CA ALA A 868 -1.39 -15.16 3.06
C ALA A 868 -1.44 -15.90 4.41
N SER A 869 -2.63 -16.32 4.84
CA SER A 869 -2.88 -16.93 6.16
C SER A 869 -3.26 -18.40 6.03
N PRO A 870 -2.31 -19.35 5.93
CA PRO A 870 -2.60 -20.77 5.80
C PRO A 870 -3.27 -21.32 7.08
N ILE A 871 -4.06 -22.37 6.92
CA ILE A 871 -4.59 -23.14 8.05
C ILE A 871 -3.46 -23.87 8.74
N GLY A 872 -3.41 -23.78 10.07
CA GLY A 872 -2.36 -24.40 10.89
C GLY A 872 -2.69 -24.35 12.37
N LEU A 873 -1.75 -24.78 13.18
CA LEU A 873 -1.81 -24.64 14.65
C LEU A 873 -0.89 -23.49 15.06
N TYR A 874 -1.46 -22.48 15.67
CA TYR A 874 -0.74 -21.25 16.04
C TYR A 874 -0.88 -20.97 17.54
N LYS A 875 0.05 -20.20 18.07
CA LYS A 875 0.01 -19.69 19.44
C LYS A 875 0.62 -18.31 19.51
N LYS A 876 -0.10 -17.37 20.12
CA LYS A 876 0.34 -15.97 20.33
C LYS A 876 -0.11 -15.45 21.68
N ARG A 877 0.55 -14.39 22.14
CA ARG A 877 0.05 -13.58 23.25
C ARG A 877 -1.11 -12.70 22.76
N ALA A 878 -2.01 -12.29 23.64
CA ALA A 878 -3.16 -11.47 23.30
C ALA A 878 -2.76 -10.16 22.58
N GLU A 879 -1.67 -9.52 23.00
CA GLU A 879 -1.13 -8.29 22.44
C GLU A 879 -0.47 -8.47 21.05
N GLU A 880 -0.25 -9.71 20.58
CA GLU A 880 0.36 -10.04 19.31
C GLU A 880 -0.65 -10.48 18.24
N THR A 881 -1.93 -10.59 18.62
CA THR A 881 -2.98 -11.09 17.71
C THR A 881 -3.66 -10.00 16.90
N TYR A 882 -3.42 -8.74 17.20
CA TYR A 882 -4.06 -7.60 16.56
C TYR A 882 -3.08 -6.46 16.27
N THR A 883 -3.50 -5.51 15.48
CA THR A 883 -2.73 -4.34 15.07
C THR A 883 -3.41 -3.07 15.56
N ILE A 884 -2.66 -2.12 16.14
CA ILE A 884 -3.13 -0.75 16.34
C ILE A 884 -2.65 0.08 15.16
N PHE A 885 -3.58 0.45 14.29
CA PHE A 885 -3.31 1.28 13.12
C PHE A 885 -2.94 2.71 13.50
N ASP A 886 -2.38 3.48 12.59
CA ASP A 886 -2.00 4.90 12.82
C ASP A 886 -3.22 5.73 13.24
N MET A 887 -4.40 5.48 12.63
CA MET A 887 -5.72 5.81 13.16
C MET A 887 -6.39 4.52 13.62
N PRO A 888 -6.68 4.36 14.93
CA PRO A 888 -7.21 3.11 15.47
C PRO A 888 -8.57 2.74 14.90
N GLN A 889 -8.76 1.45 14.67
CA GLN A 889 -9.97 0.86 14.08
C GLN A 889 -10.02 -0.64 14.38
N ASN A 890 -11.09 -1.34 14.02
CA ASN A 890 -11.22 -2.78 14.26
C ASN A 890 -10.01 -3.55 13.69
N SER A 891 -9.52 -4.53 14.47
CA SER A 891 -8.38 -5.37 14.10
C SER A 891 -8.35 -6.66 14.92
N GLY A 892 -7.53 -7.63 14.49
CA GLY A 892 -7.25 -8.85 15.21
C GLY A 892 -8.20 -10.02 14.92
N ASN A 893 -8.95 -9.99 13.82
CA ASN A 893 -9.79 -11.11 13.41
C ASN A 893 -8.97 -12.29 12.87
N HIS A 894 -9.44 -13.52 13.13
CA HIS A 894 -8.90 -14.79 12.65
C HIS A 894 -10.02 -15.68 12.13
N GLU A 895 -10.06 -15.88 10.83
CA GLU A 895 -11.08 -16.66 10.12
C GLU A 895 -10.83 -18.18 10.15
N ASP A 896 -11.83 -18.93 9.74
CA ASP A 896 -11.78 -20.38 9.51
C ASP A 896 -11.18 -21.15 10.71
N THR A 897 -11.54 -20.75 11.94
CA THR A 897 -11.05 -21.35 13.18
C THR A 897 -11.86 -22.58 13.55
N ALA A 898 -11.18 -23.70 13.71
CA ALA A 898 -11.79 -24.96 14.11
C ALA A 898 -11.92 -25.09 15.63
N TYR A 899 -10.89 -24.68 16.37
CA TYR A 899 -10.93 -24.52 17.81
C TYR A 899 -9.88 -23.52 18.30
N LEU A 900 -10.11 -22.94 19.47
CA LEU A 900 -9.11 -22.16 20.22
C LEU A 900 -9.04 -22.61 21.68
N ARG A 901 -7.90 -22.29 22.34
CA ARG A 901 -7.66 -22.53 23.76
C ARG A 901 -6.95 -21.32 24.37
N LEU A 902 -7.46 -20.81 25.47
CA LEU A 902 -6.81 -19.74 26.23
C LEU A 902 -5.84 -20.34 27.25
N LEU A 903 -4.64 -19.78 27.33
CA LEU A 903 -3.54 -20.34 28.10
C LEU A 903 -3.02 -19.32 29.13
N SER A 904 -2.63 -19.84 30.31
CA SER A 904 -1.97 -19.10 31.37
C SER A 904 -0.80 -19.93 31.89
N GLN A 905 0.47 -19.50 31.70
CA GLN A 905 1.68 -20.20 32.22
C GLN A 905 1.68 -21.73 32.04
N GLY A 906 1.06 -22.22 30.97
CA GLY A 906 0.91 -23.64 30.65
C GLY A 906 -0.40 -24.28 31.13
N GLU A 907 -1.18 -23.61 31.93
CA GLU A 907 -2.56 -24.03 32.26
C GLU A 907 -3.52 -23.66 31.11
N VAL A 908 -4.54 -24.48 30.92
CA VAL A 908 -5.58 -24.25 29.91
C VAL A 908 -6.83 -23.76 30.63
N GLY A 909 -7.28 -22.58 30.24
CA GLY A 909 -8.58 -22.03 30.70
C GLY A 909 -9.70 -22.44 29.76
N LEU A 910 -10.39 -21.45 29.18
CA LEU A 910 -11.47 -21.65 28.21
C LEU A 910 -10.92 -22.25 26.91
N SER A 911 -11.64 -23.26 26.43
CA SER A 911 -11.51 -23.78 25.07
C SER A 911 -12.83 -23.57 24.33
N VAL A 912 -12.78 -23.10 23.10
CA VAL A 912 -13.94 -22.96 22.19
C VAL A 912 -13.72 -23.89 20.99
N ILE A 913 -14.72 -24.71 20.69
CA ILE A 913 -14.69 -25.68 19.60
C ILE A 913 -15.84 -25.38 18.65
N GLY A 914 -15.53 -25.08 17.39
CA GLY A 914 -16.51 -24.86 16.35
C GLY A 914 -17.23 -26.14 15.93
N CYS A 915 -18.55 -26.10 15.82
CA CYS A 915 -19.31 -27.17 15.12
C CYS A 915 -19.06 -27.08 13.61
N ASP A 916 -19.09 -25.86 13.11
CA ASP A 916 -18.47 -25.41 11.83
C ASP A 916 -17.27 -24.50 12.15
N GLU A 917 -16.58 -23.96 11.14
CA GLU A 917 -15.54 -22.94 11.37
C GLU A 917 -16.20 -21.64 11.84
N PHE A 918 -15.49 -20.89 12.70
CA PHE A 918 -15.89 -19.60 13.21
C PHE A 918 -14.75 -18.59 13.08
N ALA A 919 -15.04 -17.30 13.24
CA ALA A 919 -14.01 -16.28 13.38
C ALA A 919 -13.82 -15.90 14.85
N PHE A 920 -12.61 -15.47 15.23
CA PHE A 920 -12.38 -14.96 16.58
C PHE A 920 -11.45 -13.74 16.60
N THR A 921 -11.61 -12.94 17.65
CA THR A 921 -10.67 -11.87 18.04
C THR A 921 -10.33 -12.05 19.50
N TYR A 922 -9.04 -11.98 19.88
CA TYR A 922 -8.58 -12.06 21.26
C TYR A 922 -7.58 -10.96 21.57
N ARG A 923 -7.95 -9.97 22.37
CA ARG A 923 -7.12 -8.78 22.64
C ARG A 923 -7.45 -8.13 23.98
N ASP A 924 -6.63 -7.18 24.42
CA ASP A 924 -6.79 -6.40 25.64
C ASP A 924 -7.35 -4.98 25.40
N VAL A 925 -8.08 -4.80 24.32
CA VAL A 925 -8.77 -3.56 23.96
C VAL A 925 -10.19 -3.88 23.46
N VAL A 926 -11.16 -3.07 23.87
CA VAL A 926 -12.57 -3.21 23.43
C VAL A 926 -12.83 -2.40 22.16
N GLU A 927 -13.93 -2.73 21.48
CA GLU A 927 -14.32 -2.04 20.24
C GLU A 927 -14.52 -0.55 20.46
N GLU A 928 -15.14 -0.17 21.57
CA GLU A 928 -15.44 1.23 21.91
C GLU A 928 -14.18 2.07 22.13
N ALA A 929 -13.11 1.47 22.66
CA ALA A 929 -11.83 2.17 22.86
C ALA A 929 -11.10 2.40 21.53
N LEU A 930 -11.23 1.46 20.55
CA LEU A 930 -10.72 1.66 19.21
C LEU A 930 -11.54 2.69 18.42
N GLU A 931 -12.87 2.66 18.58
CA GLU A 931 -13.78 3.60 17.93
C GLU A 931 -13.60 5.05 18.41
N ALA A 932 -13.23 5.24 19.68
CA ALA A 932 -13.09 6.56 20.29
C ALA A 932 -11.74 7.24 20.00
N ALA A 933 -10.70 6.46 19.71
CA ALA A 933 -9.34 6.98 19.53
C ALA A 933 -9.13 7.47 18.09
N LEU A 934 -8.63 8.70 17.94
CA LEU A 934 -8.22 9.25 16.65
C LEU A 934 -6.74 8.96 16.33
N HIS A 935 -5.92 8.79 17.38
CA HIS A 935 -4.50 8.46 17.27
C HIS A 935 -4.13 7.28 18.16
N LYS A 936 -3.15 6.49 17.75
CA LYS A 936 -2.80 5.25 18.45
C LYS A 936 -2.35 5.40 19.90
N ASN A 937 -1.84 6.57 20.31
CA ASN A 937 -1.48 6.88 21.69
C ASN A 937 -2.69 7.20 22.58
N GLU A 938 -3.89 7.34 22.00
CA GLU A 938 -5.15 7.61 22.70
C GLU A 938 -5.90 6.32 23.05
N VAL A 939 -5.47 5.17 22.54
CA VAL A 939 -6.14 3.89 22.80
C VAL A 939 -6.03 3.52 24.26
N GLU A 940 -7.19 3.30 24.89
CA GLU A 940 -7.28 2.84 26.27
C GLU A 940 -7.31 1.31 26.36
N PHE A 941 -6.28 0.74 26.97
CA PHE A 941 -6.18 -0.71 27.16
C PHE A 941 -6.98 -1.17 28.38
N SER A 942 -7.67 -2.29 28.24
CA SER A 942 -8.46 -2.91 29.29
C SER A 942 -7.57 -3.60 30.34
N ALA A 943 -8.06 -3.65 31.58
CA ALA A 943 -7.49 -4.48 32.64
C ALA A 943 -7.76 -5.99 32.44
N GLN A 944 -8.58 -6.36 31.47
CA GLN A 944 -8.98 -7.72 31.13
C GLN A 944 -8.70 -8.01 29.64
N ASN A 945 -8.69 -9.28 29.27
CA ASN A 945 -8.69 -9.67 27.86
C ASN A 945 -10.14 -9.89 27.39
N HIS A 946 -10.37 -9.70 26.10
CA HIS A 946 -11.65 -9.80 25.44
C HIS A 946 -11.57 -10.84 24.34
N LEU A 947 -12.40 -11.88 24.43
CA LEU A 947 -12.55 -12.90 23.40
C LEU A 947 -13.88 -12.70 22.68
N TYR A 948 -13.83 -12.42 21.42
CA TYR A 948 -15.00 -12.43 20.53
C TYR A 948 -14.99 -13.71 19.73
N VAL A 949 -16.14 -14.36 19.63
CA VAL A 949 -16.34 -15.59 18.85
C VAL A 949 -17.51 -15.34 17.90
N ASP A 950 -17.23 -15.28 16.61
CA ASP A 950 -18.14 -14.75 15.62
C ASP A 950 -18.70 -15.83 14.68
N TYR A 951 -19.99 -15.73 14.43
CA TYR A 951 -20.65 -16.43 13.33
C TYR A 951 -20.15 -15.92 11.99
N LYS A 952 -20.15 -14.59 11.83
CA LYS A 952 -19.66 -13.91 10.64
C LYS A 952 -19.21 -12.50 10.99
N MET A 953 -18.11 -12.08 10.38
CA MET A 953 -17.67 -10.68 10.28
C MET A 953 -17.73 -10.26 8.82
N ARG A 954 -18.14 -9.02 8.55
CA ARG A 954 -18.13 -8.43 7.22
C ARG A 954 -16.70 -8.30 6.70
N GLY A 955 -16.49 -8.58 5.42
CA GLY A 955 -15.20 -8.39 4.75
C GLY A 955 -14.72 -6.94 4.79
N LEU A 956 -13.48 -6.73 4.38
CA LEU A 956 -12.82 -5.42 4.42
C LEU A 956 -13.21 -4.54 3.23
N GLY A 957 -13.22 -5.10 2.00
CA GLY A 957 -13.40 -4.32 0.78
C GLY A 957 -12.29 -3.27 0.57
N SER A 958 -12.61 -2.22 -0.18
CA SER A 958 -11.77 -1.03 -0.41
C SER A 958 -12.62 0.24 -0.57
N ALA A 959 -13.74 0.31 0.14
CA ALA A 959 -14.81 1.30 -0.07
C ALA A 959 -14.47 2.74 0.32
N SER A 960 -13.31 3.00 0.94
CA SER A 960 -12.83 4.38 1.17
C SER A 960 -12.64 5.16 -0.15
N CYS A 961 -12.20 4.48 -1.21
CA CYS A 961 -12.13 5.03 -2.58
C CYS A 961 -12.31 3.92 -3.65
N GLY A 962 -12.99 2.84 -3.32
CA GLY A 962 -13.13 1.67 -4.19
C GLY A 962 -14.46 0.94 -3.96
N PRO A 963 -14.52 -0.35 -4.33
CA PRO A 963 -15.73 -1.13 -4.14
C PRO A 963 -15.91 -1.61 -2.71
N GLU A 964 -17.18 -1.78 -2.34
CA GLU A 964 -17.61 -2.57 -1.19
C GLU A 964 -17.10 -4.02 -1.31
N PRO A 965 -17.07 -4.80 -0.21
CA PRO A 965 -16.84 -6.24 -0.29
C PRO A 965 -17.79 -6.91 -1.29
N GLU A 966 -17.29 -7.95 -1.98
CA GLU A 966 -18.16 -8.79 -2.81
C GLU A 966 -19.26 -9.45 -1.97
N GLU A 967 -20.42 -9.74 -2.59
CA GLU A 967 -21.62 -10.22 -1.91
C GLU A 967 -21.37 -11.44 -1.00
N GLU A 968 -20.47 -12.32 -1.38
CA GLU A 968 -20.11 -13.51 -0.55
C GLU A 968 -19.43 -13.15 0.77
N PHE A 969 -18.76 -11.98 0.84
CA PHE A 969 -18.08 -11.45 2.02
C PHE A 969 -18.93 -10.44 2.81
N GLU A 970 -20.08 -10.03 2.27
CA GLU A 970 -21.03 -9.18 2.97
C GLU A 970 -21.77 -9.96 4.07
N PHE A 971 -22.17 -9.26 5.11
CA PHE A 971 -23.06 -9.81 6.12
C PHE A 971 -24.39 -9.05 6.11
N ARG A 972 -25.40 -9.67 5.48
CA ARG A 972 -26.76 -9.12 5.43
C ARG A 972 -27.64 -9.77 6.48
N PRO A 973 -28.63 -9.04 7.07
CA PRO A 973 -29.58 -9.64 8.00
C PRO A 973 -30.36 -10.80 7.37
N HIS A 974 -30.22 -12.00 7.90
CA HIS A 974 -30.97 -13.20 7.52
C HIS A 974 -31.10 -14.15 8.72
N PRO A 975 -32.05 -15.09 8.76
CA PRO A 975 -32.09 -16.11 9.78
C PRO A 975 -30.89 -17.06 9.68
N PHE A 976 -30.26 -17.37 10.80
CA PHE A 976 -29.11 -18.29 10.86
C PHE A 976 -29.06 -19.07 12.18
N CYS A 977 -28.26 -20.14 12.20
CA CYS A 977 -27.88 -20.84 13.41
C CYS A 977 -26.37 -20.78 13.60
N PHE A 978 -25.92 -20.35 14.77
CA PHE A 978 -24.52 -20.36 15.19
C PHE A 978 -24.33 -21.37 16.32
N ALA A 979 -23.47 -22.37 16.12
CA ALA A 979 -23.24 -23.43 17.09
C ALA A 979 -21.75 -23.63 17.38
N PHE A 980 -21.40 -23.57 18.65
CA PHE A 980 -20.07 -23.86 19.16
C PHE A 980 -20.14 -24.55 20.51
N ALA A 981 -19.10 -25.28 20.89
CA ALA A 981 -18.98 -25.85 22.21
C ALA A 981 -17.88 -25.14 23.01
N ILE A 982 -18.06 -25.05 24.31
CA ILE A 982 -17.04 -24.60 25.25
C ILE A 982 -16.64 -25.72 26.20
N GLY A 983 -15.38 -25.70 26.64
CA GLY A 983 -14.86 -26.61 27.65
C GLY A 983 -13.75 -25.94 28.46
N ALA A 984 -13.47 -26.44 29.63
CA ALA A 984 -12.40 -25.95 30.49
C ALA A 984 -11.28 -26.97 30.62
N GLY A 985 -10.02 -26.53 30.59
CA GLY A 985 -8.88 -27.39 30.81
C GLY A 985 -8.63 -28.44 29.74
N LEU A 986 -9.23 -28.31 28.56
CA LEU A 986 -9.07 -29.31 27.48
C LEU A 986 -7.63 -29.30 26.95
N SER A 987 -7.02 -30.50 26.88
CA SER A 987 -5.78 -30.67 26.13
C SER A 987 -5.99 -30.42 24.63
N ARG A 988 -4.90 -30.28 23.89
CA ARG A 988 -4.93 -30.09 22.43
C ARG A 988 -5.63 -31.29 21.74
N ASP A 989 -5.30 -32.49 22.18
CA ASP A 989 -5.85 -33.72 21.60
C ASP A 989 -7.35 -33.86 21.88
N GLU A 990 -7.81 -33.47 23.08
CA GLU A 990 -9.24 -33.46 23.42
C GLU A 990 -10.01 -32.43 22.59
N ALA A 991 -9.46 -31.21 22.42
CA ALA A 991 -10.09 -30.18 21.60
C ALA A 991 -10.21 -30.64 20.13
N LEU A 992 -9.13 -31.22 19.56
CA LEU A 992 -9.15 -31.78 18.21
C LEU A 992 -10.12 -32.97 18.09
N ALA A 993 -10.15 -33.85 19.09
CA ALA A 993 -11.07 -34.97 19.10
C ALA A 993 -12.54 -34.50 19.09
N LEU A 994 -12.87 -33.48 19.90
CA LEU A 994 -14.22 -32.90 19.93
C LEU A 994 -14.57 -32.24 18.60
N ARG A 995 -13.64 -31.52 17.97
CA ARG A 995 -13.84 -30.87 16.65
C ARG A 995 -14.19 -31.88 15.56
N ARG A 996 -13.64 -33.10 15.64
CA ARG A 996 -13.89 -34.20 14.70
C ARG A 996 -15.22 -34.90 14.93
N LEU A 997 -15.95 -34.60 16.00
CA LEU A 997 -17.21 -35.22 16.35
C LEU A 997 -18.44 -34.40 15.97
N ASN A 998 -19.56 -35.05 15.71
CA ASN A 998 -20.84 -34.37 15.66
C ASN A 998 -21.40 -34.30 17.10
N LEU A 999 -21.43 -33.11 17.65
CA LEU A 999 -21.88 -32.79 19.00
C LEU A 999 -23.41 -32.84 19.14
N GLY A 1000 -24.14 -33.26 18.11
CA GLY A 1000 -25.61 -33.41 18.16
C GLY A 1000 -26.35 -32.09 17.88
N VAL A 1001 -25.75 -31.22 17.07
CA VAL A 1001 -26.42 -29.98 16.59
C VAL A 1001 -27.72 -30.35 15.88
N THR A 1002 -28.85 -29.88 16.44
CA THR A 1002 -30.22 -30.19 15.95
C THR A 1002 -30.78 -29.12 15.00
N ALA A 1003 -30.03 -28.08 14.71
CA ALA A 1003 -30.46 -27.02 13.81
C ALA A 1003 -30.66 -27.58 12.39
N GLN A 1004 -31.87 -27.43 11.87
CA GLN A 1004 -32.21 -27.82 10.50
C GLN A 1004 -31.36 -26.97 9.51
N LYS A 1005 -30.53 -27.65 8.72
CA LYS A 1005 -29.88 -27.07 7.52
C LYS A 1005 -30.91 -26.82 6.39
N SER A 1006 -32.01 -26.14 6.67
CA SER A 1006 -32.96 -25.78 5.61
C SER A 1006 -33.82 -24.59 5.98
N TYR A 1007 -33.29 -23.41 5.79
CA TYR A 1007 -34.09 -22.27 5.36
C TYR A 1007 -33.67 -21.90 3.93
N THR A 1008 -33.93 -22.78 3.00
CA THR A 1008 -34.01 -22.45 1.57
C THR A 1008 -35.49 -22.18 1.26
N GLU A 1009 -36.04 -21.12 1.84
CA GLU A 1009 -37.12 -20.40 1.19
C GLU A 1009 -36.55 -19.06 0.76
N VAL A 1010 -36.23 -18.99 -0.52
CA VAL A 1010 -35.98 -17.74 -1.25
C VAL A 1010 -37.29 -16.95 -1.15
N VAL A 1011 -37.38 -16.04 -0.19
CA VAL A 1011 -38.35 -14.95 -0.25
C VAL A 1011 -37.80 -13.98 -1.28
N THR A 1012 -38.21 -14.16 -2.52
CA THR A 1012 -38.05 -13.19 -3.60
C THR A 1012 -38.83 -11.95 -3.21
N PHE A 1013 -38.19 -10.96 -2.63
CA PHE A 1013 -38.70 -9.62 -2.60
C PHE A 1013 -38.72 -9.13 -4.05
N ALA A 1014 -39.91 -8.97 -4.62
CA ALA A 1014 -40.09 -8.29 -5.86
C ALA A 1014 -39.54 -6.85 -5.71
N THR A 1015 -38.36 -6.62 -6.26
CA THR A 1015 -37.86 -5.26 -6.47
C THR A 1015 -38.77 -4.60 -7.51
N THR A 1016 -39.71 -3.78 -7.06
CA THR A 1016 -40.33 -2.79 -7.91
C THR A 1016 -39.20 -1.88 -8.40
N LYS A 1017 -38.95 -1.94 -9.71
CA LYS A 1017 -38.14 -0.94 -10.41
C LYS A 1017 -38.73 0.45 -10.11
N SER A 1018 -38.02 1.22 -9.28
CA SER A 1018 -38.23 2.66 -9.18
C SER A 1018 -36.97 3.35 -9.69
N ASP A 1019 -37.16 3.96 -10.85
CA ASP A 1019 -36.45 5.11 -11.38
C ASP A 1019 -34.94 5.21 -11.25
N GLU A 1020 -34.27 4.73 -12.30
CA GLU A 1020 -33.00 5.29 -12.74
C GLU A 1020 -33.23 6.75 -13.21
N ARG A 1021 -33.11 7.73 -12.32
CA ARG A 1021 -32.77 9.13 -12.62
C ARG A 1021 -32.30 9.82 -11.35
N ASN A 1022 -31.09 10.30 -11.41
CA ASN A 1022 -30.36 11.13 -10.48
C ASN A 1022 -29.25 10.38 -9.70
N LEU A 1023 -28.13 10.26 -10.36
CA LEU A 1023 -26.79 10.32 -9.77
C LEU A 1023 -25.87 10.77 -10.91
N LEU A 1024 -25.69 12.07 -10.98
CA LEU A 1024 -24.56 12.72 -11.67
C LEU A 1024 -23.33 12.61 -10.79
#